data_49ca0316aff0df9da3e26cf23ad3d1dd
#
_entry.id   49ca0316aff0df9da3e26cf23ad3d1dd
#
_cell.length_a   1.000
_cell.length_b   1.000
_cell.length_c   1.000
_cell.angle_alpha   90.00
_cell.angle_beta   90.00
_cell.angle_gamma   90.00
#
_symmetry.space_group_name_H-M   'P 1'
#
loop_
_entity.id
_entity.type
_entity.pdbx_description
1 polymer ?
#
loop_
_entity_poly.entity_id
_entity_poly.type
_entity_poly.pdbx_seq_one_letter_code
_entity_poly.pdbx_strand_id
1 'polypeptide(L)'
;ALIPGQPTPRSALTYLAVETVLQAVDRLEVRGRDSAGLSVWVHLDEADRALLAGSLAGRADPLLRSGSAVVTGDGVCFVYKHAAIVGKLGDNGTALRLALRDDADLHAVLALPSAAVTVLAHTRWASVGRISEANAHPVDSRIAGADDAGPFSIAALNGDIDNYGALAKQVSYEPDERGITTDAKVIPVLLSQRLAQDADPGSALCACLGDFAGSMAIAAQSETGDEVLLAVKGSGQSLYVGLGHGGFVVASEVYGLVATTSRYLRVGGAAWPGATRQGTVLALPRRGSGTLAAIRRWDGDGVLRPVEPAEVRTAEVTTRDLALDSAVHYLHKEIHEAPSSFRKTLRGRLRQGAAGVQVGLPPSSLPTEVRRRISDGRVREIVVVGQGTAAVAAQGVAQFLRAAVGDRLVLTAMPASEFSASCLRPDMTDVCVIAISQSGTTTDTNRSVDLAKDRGAAILSIVNRRDSDLTTKSHGVLYTSDGRDVEMSVASTKAFYAQVAAGCLLAIELGRELDVLTPEREASLIDGLQRIPGQLLALQESEELLAKIAADVAARYPYWAVVGSGHNRVAAAEIRIKLSELCYKTISTDAVEDKKHIDLSAEALVLVCVAGAPPGQVSDLVKEVEILAAHGNTPIVLCDEGTEQSWPTDLVVGLPLGHPEMMWIVATAAGHLFAYHAARRIDAVAEPLRVALARLEGAVDHGLELSAALPREVLVPVIDVLEDADRGHLRGVLTSETALGLARLVLQPARPGLGPEAFSFQATQPVDLARVVLARAIDEVGRPIDSVKHQAKTVTVGTSRDDADVYDNDVVVAMRDAGVDLHRLTLPVLRVVRAQARVIKRVTGVTYYRVGGAEEAGTIRVVRKTGSAAGLASRADHGAPLMGSKRRVAELHTARLLRGRSDGRVVLVVPEQDCNRLSHLCVVHVELHERCAPRDLVAAMDSAGDRMAEIVAAVTETVPSFEPARLGELPAEDVLLAPVEWLAERLAAG
;
A
#
# COMPACT_ATOMS: atom_id res chain seq x y z
N ALA A 1 9.92 -11.98 -29.69
CA ALA A 1 10.74 -12.73 -28.72
C ALA A 1 10.05 -13.99 -28.18
N LEU A 2 8.72 -13.99 -28.07
CA LEU A 2 7.94 -15.13 -27.55
C LEU A 2 7.57 -16.20 -28.60
N ILE A 3 7.70 -15.91 -29.89
CA ILE A 3 7.18 -16.75 -30.98
C ILE A 3 8.26 -17.69 -31.47
N PRO A 4 8.09 -19.01 -31.36
CA PRO A 4 8.96 -19.98 -32.00
C PRO A 4 8.58 -20.14 -33.49
N GLY A 5 9.44 -19.73 -34.41
CA GLY A 5 9.24 -19.86 -35.83
C GLY A 5 8.30 -18.83 -36.49
N GLN A 6 7.61 -19.19 -37.58
CA GLN A 6 6.64 -18.29 -38.26
C GLN A 6 5.22 -18.52 -37.73
N PRO A 7 4.60 -17.54 -37.07
CA PRO A 7 3.23 -17.70 -36.54
C PRO A 7 2.19 -17.61 -37.67
N THR A 8 1.05 -18.26 -37.47
CA THR A 8 -0.15 -17.95 -38.21
C THR A 8 -0.70 -16.58 -37.78
N PRO A 9 -1.49 -15.88 -38.62
CA PRO A 9 -2.10 -14.63 -38.23
C PRO A 9 -2.91 -14.73 -36.93
N ARG A 10 -3.52 -15.84 -36.64
CA ARG A 10 -4.32 -16.08 -35.45
C ARG A 10 -3.45 -16.31 -34.21
N SER A 11 -2.44 -17.17 -34.29
CA SER A 11 -1.49 -17.37 -33.18
C SER A 11 -0.68 -16.12 -32.90
N ALA A 12 -0.43 -15.28 -33.90
CA ALA A 12 0.20 -13.96 -33.67
C ALA A 12 -0.66 -13.06 -32.77
N LEU A 13 -1.99 -13.08 -32.91
CA LEU A 13 -2.89 -12.31 -32.04
C LEU A 13 -2.89 -12.83 -30.60
N THR A 14 -2.81 -14.14 -30.37
CA THR A 14 -2.71 -14.72 -29.03
C THR A 14 -1.40 -14.32 -28.35
N TYR A 15 -0.27 -14.41 -29.07
CA TYR A 15 1.02 -13.92 -28.55
C TYR A 15 1.04 -12.42 -28.30
N LEU A 16 0.36 -11.62 -29.14
CA LEU A 16 0.23 -10.19 -28.93
C LEU A 16 -0.53 -9.87 -27.64
N ALA A 17 -1.60 -10.63 -27.33
CA ALA A 17 -2.34 -10.47 -26.08
C ALA A 17 -1.45 -10.76 -24.86
N VAL A 18 -0.66 -11.85 -24.89
CA VAL A 18 0.30 -12.18 -23.83
C VAL A 18 1.36 -11.09 -23.66
N GLU A 19 1.99 -10.64 -24.77
CA GLU A 19 3.00 -9.59 -24.72
C GLU A 19 2.44 -8.25 -24.23
N THR A 20 1.19 -7.92 -24.60
CA THR A 20 0.51 -6.71 -24.11
C THR A 20 0.43 -6.70 -22.59
N VAL A 21 0.09 -7.84 -21.98
CA VAL A 21 0.02 -7.97 -20.51
C VAL A 21 1.41 -7.94 -19.90
N LEU A 22 2.42 -8.60 -20.50
CA LEU A 22 3.79 -8.56 -20.01
C LEU A 22 4.38 -7.15 -20.06
N GLN A 23 4.08 -6.36 -21.09
CA GLN A 23 4.46 -4.95 -21.14
C GLN A 23 3.74 -4.11 -20.07
N ALA A 24 2.51 -4.45 -19.72
CA ALA A 24 1.83 -3.83 -18.59
C ALA A 24 2.47 -4.23 -17.25
N VAL A 25 2.85 -5.51 -17.09
CA VAL A 25 3.62 -6.01 -15.93
C VAL A 25 4.91 -5.21 -15.75
N ASP A 26 5.72 -5.02 -16.80
CA ASP A 26 6.96 -4.23 -16.74
C ASP A 26 6.72 -2.81 -16.21
N ARG A 27 5.62 -2.16 -16.63
CA ARG A 27 5.26 -0.81 -16.18
C ARG A 27 4.68 -0.80 -14.76
N LEU A 28 3.95 -1.86 -14.38
CA LEU A 28 3.30 -1.97 -13.07
C LEU A 28 4.23 -2.51 -11.99
N GLU A 29 5.37 -3.08 -12.35
CA GLU A 29 6.35 -3.64 -11.43
C GLU A 29 6.83 -2.64 -10.37
N VAL A 30 6.77 -1.33 -10.66
CA VAL A 30 6.98 -0.26 -9.69
C VAL A 30 6.06 -0.36 -8.46
N ARG A 31 4.91 -1.02 -8.60
CA ARG A 31 3.92 -1.18 -7.52
C ARG A 31 4.05 -2.49 -6.75
N GLY A 32 4.82 -3.45 -7.26
CA GLY A 32 5.02 -4.73 -6.58
C GLY A 32 6.17 -5.50 -7.22
N ARG A 33 7.15 -5.92 -6.41
CA ARG A 33 8.38 -6.53 -6.89
C ARG A 33 8.77 -7.81 -6.19
N ASP A 34 8.07 -8.16 -5.13
CA ASP A 34 8.39 -9.35 -4.34
C ASP A 34 8.14 -10.63 -5.13
N SER A 35 7.15 -10.60 -5.99
CA SER A 35 6.86 -11.68 -6.93
C SER A 35 5.97 -11.17 -8.06
N ALA A 36 5.99 -11.88 -9.18
CA ALA A 36 5.06 -11.70 -10.28
C ALA A 36 4.50 -13.06 -10.73
N GLY A 37 3.31 -13.02 -11.28
CA GLY A 37 2.72 -14.21 -11.88
C GLY A 37 1.80 -13.84 -13.01
N LEU A 38 1.64 -14.80 -13.91
CA LEU A 38 0.85 -14.71 -15.12
C LEU A 38 0.10 -16.03 -15.33
N SER A 39 -1.17 -15.96 -15.66
CA SER A 39 -1.91 -17.07 -16.25
C SER A 39 -2.26 -16.77 -17.71
N VAL A 40 -2.04 -17.74 -18.56
CA VAL A 40 -2.49 -17.75 -19.95
C VAL A 40 -3.57 -18.83 -20.05
N TRP A 41 -4.83 -18.41 -20.06
CA TRP A 41 -5.94 -19.33 -20.22
C TRP A 41 -6.30 -19.45 -21.70
N VAL A 42 -6.00 -20.60 -22.29
CA VAL A 42 -6.26 -20.90 -23.69
C VAL A 42 -7.62 -21.57 -23.77
N HIS A 43 -8.60 -20.87 -24.32
CA HIS A 43 -9.95 -21.39 -24.56
C HIS A 43 -9.99 -22.14 -25.91
N LEU A 44 -10.56 -23.35 -25.90
CA LEU A 44 -10.58 -24.26 -27.01
C LEU A 44 -12.00 -24.78 -27.24
N ASP A 45 -12.33 -25.08 -28.47
CA ASP A 45 -13.52 -25.86 -28.76
C ASP A 45 -13.36 -27.34 -28.36
N GLU A 46 -14.44 -28.09 -28.41
CA GLU A 46 -14.46 -29.48 -27.97
C GLU A 46 -13.50 -30.37 -28.76
N ALA A 47 -13.36 -30.12 -30.07
CA ALA A 47 -12.51 -30.89 -30.95
C ALA A 47 -11.02 -30.71 -30.63
N ASP A 48 -10.57 -29.45 -30.50
CA ASP A 48 -9.17 -29.16 -30.18
C ASP A 48 -8.84 -29.57 -28.73
N ARG A 49 -9.80 -29.43 -27.80
CA ARG A 49 -9.63 -29.88 -26.40
C ARG A 49 -9.46 -31.40 -26.30
N ALA A 50 -10.21 -32.15 -27.07
CA ALA A 50 -10.10 -33.61 -27.10
C ALA A 50 -8.69 -34.12 -27.53
N LEU A 51 -7.92 -33.31 -28.28
CA LEU A 51 -6.55 -33.63 -28.68
C LEU A 51 -5.56 -33.56 -27.50
N LEU A 52 -5.92 -32.85 -26.43
CA LEU A 52 -5.05 -32.60 -25.27
C LEU A 52 -5.26 -33.60 -24.13
N ALA A 53 -6.26 -34.49 -24.24
CA ALA A 53 -6.61 -35.44 -23.20
C ALA A 53 -5.41 -36.35 -22.86
N GLY A 54 -4.80 -36.12 -21.70
CA GLY A 54 -3.69 -36.92 -21.15
C GLY A 54 -2.29 -36.33 -21.32
N SER A 55 -2.05 -35.41 -22.27
CA SER A 55 -0.69 -34.88 -22.52
C SER A 55 -0.17 -33.95 -21.42
N LEU A 56 -1.06 -33.24 -20.72
CA LEU A 56 -0.71 -32.22 -19.71
C LEU A 56 -0.93 -32.69 -18.27
N ALA A 57 -1.39 -33.93 -18.04
CA ALA A 57 -1.73 -34.44 -16.71
C ALA A 57 -0.56 -34.39 -15.70
N GLY A 58 0.69 -34.52 -16.18
CA GLY A 58 1.89 -34.43 -15.33
C GLY A 58 2.26 -33.01 -14.89
N ARG A 59 1.58 -31.97 -15.37
CA ARG A 59 1.86 -30.57 -15.05
C ARG A 59 0.91 -29.96 -14.00
N ALA A 60 -0.03 -30.74 -13.51
CA ALA A 60 -0.95 -30.29 -12.45
C ALA A 60 -0.19 -30.17 -11.12
N ASP A 61 0.03 -28.94 -10.65
CA ASP A 61 0.64 -28.68 -9.35
C ASP A 61 -0.44 -28.12 -8.38
N PRO A 62 -0.65 -28.76 -7.21
CA PRO A 62 -1.61 -28.27 -6.19
C PRO A 62 -1.31 -26.86 -5.65
N LEU A 63 -0.05 -26.43 -5.74
CA LEU A 63 0.40 -25.10 -5.31
C LEU A 63 0.42 -24.08 -6.43
N LEU A 64 0.02 -24.49 -7.64
CA LEU A 64 -0.01 -23.62 -8.83
C LEU A 64 1.30 -22.83 -9.03
N ARG A 65 2.45 -23.51 -8.92
CA ARG A 65 3.78 -22.91 -9.13
C ARG A 65 4.05 -22.71 -10.62
N SER A 66 5.17 -22.06 -10.92
CA SER A 66 5.59 -21.79 -12.30
C SER A 66 5.68 -23.07 -13.14
N GLY A 67 5.16 -23.02 -14.36
CA GLY A 67 5.10 -24.17 -15.27
C GLY A 67 3.87 -25.07 -15.06
N SER A 68 2.98 -24.76 -14.13
CA SER A 68 1.73 -25.51 -13.93
C SER A 68 0.78 -25.33 -15.13
N ALA A 69 0.06 -26.42 -15.47
CA ALA A 69 -1.02 -26.40 -16.46
C ALA A 69 -2.24 -27.13 -15.88
N VAL A 70 -3.42 -26.53 -16.01
CA VAL A 70 -4.69 -27.08 -15.54
C VAL A 70 -5.62 -27.21 -16.73
N VAL A 71 -6.04 -28.43 -17.03
CA VAL A 71 -7.07 -28.70 -18.07
C VAL A 71 -8.45 -28.44 -17.46
N THR A 72 -9.24 -27.59 -18.13
CA THR A 72 -10.55 -27.13 -17.68
C THR A 72 -11.65 -27.56 -18.66
N GLY A 73 -12.90 -27.36 -18.25
CA GLY A 73 -14.05 -27.63 -19.12
C GLY A 73 -14.08 -26.83 -20.42
N ASP A 74 -13.39 -25.70 -20.48
CA ASP A 74 -13.35 -24.77 -21.63
C ASP A 74 -11.96 -24.61 -22.26
N GLY A 75 -10.91 -25.34 -21.79
CA GLY A 75 -9.57 -25.24 -22.36
C GLY A 75 -8.43 -25.63 -21.42
N VAL A 76 -7.36 -24.86 -21.40
CA VAL A 76 -6.17 -25.07 -20.56
C VAL A 76 -5.69 -23.76 -19.98
N CYS A 77 -5.47 -23.73 -18.67
CA CYS A 77 -4.87 -22.62 -17.96
C CYS A 77 -3.40 -22.91 -17.65
N PHE A 78 -2.47 -22.24 -18.32
CA PHE A 78 -1.03 -22.27 -18.02
C PHE A 78 -0.69 -21.16 -17.03
N VAL A 79 0.21 -21.44 -16.09
CA VAL A 79 0.62 -20.50 -15.06
C VAL A 79 2.13 -20.40 -14.98
N TYR A 80 2.64 -19.18 -14.96
CA TYR A 80 4.05 -18.84 -14.83
C TYR A 80 4.22 -17.87 -13.68
N LYS A 81 5.17 -18.13 -12.79
CA LYS A 81 5.41 -17.32 -11.60
C LYS A 81 6.89 -17.14 -11.36
N HIS A 82 7.24 -16.01 -10.78
CA HIS A 82 8.59 -15.69 -10.35
C HIS A 82 8.54 -15.01 -9.00
N ALA A 83 9.36 -15.47 -8.06
CA ALA A 83 9.45 -14.96 -6.70
C ALA A 83 10.90 -14.89 -6.27
N ALA A 84 11.60 -13.88 -6.75
CA ALA A 84 13.00 -13.61 -6.40
C ALA A 84 13.18 -12.12 -6.11
N ILE A 85 14.26 -11.81 -5.40
CA ILE A 85 14.62 -10.41 -5.16
C ILE A 85 15.02 -9.79 -6.50
N VAL A 86 14.24 -8.80 -6.93
CA VAL A 86 14.43 -8.12 -8.21
C VAL A 86 15.37 -6.92 -8.03
N GLY A 87 16.41 -6.83 -8.87
CA GLY A 87 17.41 -5.75 -8.84
C GLY A 87 16.95 -4.47 -9.53
N LYS A 88 16.25 -4.59 -10.65
CA LYS A 88 15.78 -3.47 -11.48
C LYS A 88 14.40 -3.75 -12.07
N LEU A 89 13.75 -2.70 -12.56
CA LEU A 89 12.47 -2.81 -13.26
C LEU A 89 12.62 -3.65 -14.54
N GLY A 90 11.66 -4.55 -14.79
CA GLY A 90 11.63 -5.47 -15.91
C GLY A 90 12.23 -6.85 -15.64
N ASP A 91 12.85 -7.10 -14.47
CA ASP A 91 13.43 -8.40 -14.14
C ASP A 91 12.36 -9.49 -14.04
N ASN A 92 11.23 -9.21 -13.37
CA ASN A 92 10.09 -10.15 -13.30
C ASN A 92 9.50 -10.44 -14.69
N GLY A 93 9.28 -9.40 -15.49
CA GLY A 93 8.79 -9.54 -16.86
C GLY A 93 9.74 -10.33 -17.74
N THR A 94 11.05 -10.18 -17.56
CA THR A 94 12.08 -10.96 -18.26
C THR A 94 12.02 -12.43 -17.88
N ALA A 95 11.94 -12.76 -16.59
CA ALA A 95 11.82 -14.12 -16.10
C ALA A 95 10.56 -14.83 -16.64
N LEU A 96 9.41 -14.13 -16.61
CA LEU A 96 8.16 -14.67 -17.17
C LEU A 96 8.25 -14.89 -18.69
N ARG A 97 8.90 -13.98 -19.45
CA ARG A 97 9.10 -14.17 -20.90
C ARG A 97 9.98 -15.37 -21.23
N LEU A 98 11.02 -15.61 -20.44
CA LEU A 98 11.89 -16.78 -20.60
C LEU A 98 11.09 -18.07 -20.37
N ALA A 99 10.34 -18.17 -19.28
CA ALA A 99 9.53 -19.32 -18.96
C ALA A 99 8.46 -19.61 -20.04
N LEU A 100 7.80 -18.58 -20.55
CA LEU A 100 6.83 -18.70 -21.65
C LEU A 100 7.47 -19.15 -22.96
N ARG A 101 8.63 -18.59 -23.29
CA ARG A 101 9.35 -18.89 -24.54
C ARG A 101 9.79 -20.34 -24.61
N ASP A 102 10.20 -20.88 -23.48
CA ASP A 102 10.81 -22.22 -23.41
C ASP A 102 9.74 -23.32 -23.19
N ASP A 103 8.44 -22.97 -23.12
CA ASP A 103 7.34 -23.90 -22.88
C ASP A 103 6.74 -24.43 -24.21
N ALA A 104 7.21 -25.61 -24.64
CA ALA A 104 6.77 -26.24 -25.86
C ALA A 104 5.27 -26.63 -25.86
N ASP A 105 4.71 -27.01 -24.71
CA ASP A 105 3.30 -27.39 -24.59
C ASP A 105 2.39 -26.18 -24.78
N LEU A 106 2.75 -25.02 -24.17
CA LEU A 106 2.04 -23.76 -24.41
C LEU A 106 2.01 -23.44 -25.91
N HIS A 107 3.15 -23.53 -26.58
CA HIS A 107 3.25 -23.23 -28.01
C HIS A 107 2.41 -24.19 -28.86
N ALA A 108 2.38 -25.46 -28.52
CA ALA A 108 1.55 -26.46 -29.20
C ALA A 108 0.05 -26.15 -29.06
N VAL A 109 -0.38 -25.78 -27.84
CA VAL A 109 -1.79 -25.42 -27.57
C VAL A 109 -2.19 -24.10 -28.25
N LEU A 110 -1.33 -23.10 -28.26
CA LEU A 110 -1.57 -21.81 -28.93
C LEU A 110 -1.63 -21.95 -30.47
N ALA A 111 -1.07 -23.01 -31.03
CA ALA A 111 -1.12 -23.27 -32.46
C ALA A 111 -2.44 -23.91 -32.91
N LEU A 112 -3.28 -24.37 -31.98
CA LEU A 112 -4.56 -25.02 -32.32
C LEU A 112 -5.54 -24.04 -33.00
N PRO A 113 -6.36 -24.52 -33.95
CA PRO A 113 -7.23 -23.67 -34.78
C PRO A 113 -8.25 -22.83 -33.97
N SER A 114 -8.81 -23.39 -32.90
CA SER A 114 -9.81 -22.70 -32.07
C SER A 114 -9.21 -21.82 -30.98
N ALA A 115 -7.90 -21.85 -30.74
CA ALA A 115 -7.23 -21.19 -29.62
C ALA A 115 -7.56 -19.69 -29.53
N ALA A 116 -8.09 -19.29 -28.39
CA ALA A 116 -8.29 -17.90 -27.97
C ALA A 116 -7.77 -17.76 -26.54
N VAL A 117 -7.25 -16.60 -26.17
CA VAL A 117 -6.63 -16.43 -24.85
C VAL A 117 -7.29 -15.33 -24.03
N THR A 118 -7.38 -15.57 -22.73
CA THR A 118 -7.46 -14.52 -21.71
C THR A 118 -6.24 -14.60 -20.83
N VAL A 119 -5.71 -13.43 -20.44
CA VAL A 119 -4.45 -13.33 -19.71
C VAL A 119 -4.69 -12.53 -18.45
N LEU A 120 -4.32 -13.09 -17.29
CA LEU A 120 -4.37 -12.43 -16.00
C LEU A 120 -2.98 -12.41 -15.39
N ALA A 121 -2.46 -11.24 -15.05
CA ALA A 121 -1.16 -11.09 -14.42
C ALA A 121 -1.24 -10.19 -13.19
N HIS A 122 -0.26 -10.36 -12.32
CA HIS A 122 -0.13 -9.55 -11.11
C HIS A 122 1.34 -9.38 -10.72
N THR A 123 1.71 -8.18 -10.31
CA THR A 123 2.96 -7.87 -9.62
C THR A 123 2.64 -7.63 -8.15
N ARG A 124 3.26 -8.39 -7.26
CA ARG A 124 2.89 -8.44 -5.85
C ARG A 124 3.87 -7.67 -4.99
N TRP A 125 3.34 -6.82 -4.11
CA TRP A 125 3.99 -6.36 -2.89
C TRP A 125 3.34 -7.12 -1.73
N ALA A 126 4.08 -8.02 -1.11
CA ALA A 126 3.50 -8.95 -0.15
C ALA A 126 3.17 -8.25 1.16
N SER A 127 1.90 -8.22 1.53
CA SER A 127 1.39 -7.78 2.85
C SER A 127 0.99 -8.96 3.74
N VAL A 128 0.43 -10.01 3.13
CA VAL A 128 0.00 -11.25 3.80
C VAL A 128 0.57 -12.46 3.09
N GLY A 129 1.13 -13.40 3.83
CA GLY A 129 1.75 -14.62 3.32
C GLY A 129 3.21 -14.46 2.89
N ARG A 130 3.89 -15.57 2.68
CA ARG A 130 5.32 -15.61 2.33
C ARG A 130 5.56 -15.11 0.91
N ILE A 131 6.77 -14.62 0.66
CA ILE A 131 7.26 -14.36 -0.70
C ILE A 131 7.73 -15.69 -1.28
N SER A 132 6.90 -16.26 -2.18
CA SER A 132 7.17 -17.54 -2.85
C SER A 132 6.31 -17.64 -4.11
N GLU A 133 6.66 -18.55 -5.03
CA GLU A 133 5.86 -18.80 -6.24
C GLU A 133 4.42 -19.24 -5.89
N ALA A 134 4.25 -20.08 -4.87
CA ALA A 134 2.91 -20.53 -4.45
C ALA A 134 2.01 -19.35 -4.04
N ASN A 135 2.58 -18.31 -3.44
CA ASN A 135 1.89 -17.12 -2.99
C ASN A 135 1.87 -15.96 -4.02
N ALA A 136 2.59 -16.08 -5.13
CA ALA A 136 2.46 -15.15 -6.24
C ALA A 136 1.08 -15.31 -6.91
N HIS A 137 0.40 -14.18 -7.19
CA HIS A 137 -0.88 -14.23 -7.88
C HIS A 137 -0.70 -14.41 -9.39
N PRO A 138 -1.67 -15.04 -10.09
CA PRO A 138 -2.96 -15.53 -9.60
C PRO A 138 -2.87 -16.81 -8.78
N VAL A 139 -3.88 -17.00 -7.91
CA VAL A 139 -4.12 -18.23 -7.13
C VAL A 139 -5.43 -18.86 -7.58
N ASP A 140 -5.60 -20.17 -7.35
CA ASP A 140 -6.76 -20.94 -7.82
C ASP A 140 -7.72 -21.38 -6.73
N SER A 141 -8.86 -22.01 -7.13
CA SER A 141 -9.90 -22.49 -6.24
C SER A 141 -9.60 -23.84 -5.59
N ARG A 142 -8.64 -24.63 -6.07
CA ARG A 142 -8.36 -25.99 -5.59
C ARG A 142 -7.75 -25.97 -4.19
N ILE A 143 -8.20 -26.86 -3.33
CA ILE A 143 -7.67 -27.05 -1.96
C ILE A 143 -6.99 -28.42 -1.92
N ALA A 144 -5.73 -28.49 -1.51
CA ALA A 144 -4.99 -29.75 -1.42
C ALA A 144 -5.69 -30.71 -0.43
N GLY A 145 -6.03 -31.90 -0.90
CA GLY A 145 -6.67 -32.95 -0.10
C GLY A 145 -8.19 -32.80 0.09
N ALA A 146 -8.84 -31.82 -0.56
CA ALA A 146 -10.29 -31.73 -0.65
C ALA A 146 -10.77 -32.11 -2.04
N ASP A 147 -11.97 -32.68 -2.13
CA ASP A 147 -12.65 -32.83 -3.44
C ASP A 147 -12.99 -31.44 -3.98
N ASP A 148 -12.86 -31.23 -5.29
CA ASP A 148 -13.17 -29.96 -5.93
C ASP A 148 -14.68 -29.66 -5.74
N ALA A 149 -14.97 -28.65 -4.93
CA ALA A 149 -16.34 -28.31 -4.56
C ALA A 149 -17.08 -27.47 -5.61
N GLY A 150 -16.44 -27.14 -6.76
CA GLY A 150 -17.03 -26.33 -7.81
C GLY A 150 -16.09 -26.10 -9.00
N PRO A 151 -16.49 -25.26 -9.96
CA PRO A 151 -15.74 -25.02 -11.19
C PRO A 151 -14.38 -24.38 -10.90
N PHE A 152 -13.37 -24.75 -11.70
CA PHE A 152 -12.04 -24.16 -11.59
C PHE A 152 -12.10 -22.65 -11.77
N SER A 153 -11.52 -21.93 -10.82
CA SER A 153 -11.46 -20.47 -10.82
C SER A 153 -10.07 -20.00 -10.40
N ILE A 154 -9.64 -18.85 -10.94
CA ILE A 154 -8.39 -18.18 -10.57
C ILE A 154 -8.65 -16.72 -10.25
N ALA A 155 -7.87 -16.15 -9.35
CA ALA A 155 -7.99 -14.73 -8.99
C ALA A 155 -6.64 -14.09 -8.64
N ALA A 156 -6.59 -12.77 -8.84
CA ALA A 156 -5.54 -11.88 -8.36
C ALA A 156 -6.16 -10.79 -7.47
N LEU A 157 -5.43 -10.41 -6.43
CA LEU A 157 -5.81 -9.41 -5.43
C LEU A 157 -4.78 -8.29 -5.39
N ASN A 158 -5.23 -7.05 -5.43
CA ASN A 158 -4.47 -5.86 -5.04
C ASN A 158 -5.19 -5.22 -3.84
N GLY A 159 -4.53 -5.14 -2.69
CA GLY A 159 -5.11 -4.77 -1.40
C GLY A 159 -5.15 -5.94 -0.44
N ASP A 160 -5.97 -5.85 0.61
CA ASP A 160 -6.00 -6.83 1.69
C ASP A 160 -7.44 -7.27 1.99
N ILE A 161 -7.61 -8.57 2.34
CA ILE A 161 -8.85 -9.12 2.88
C ILE A 161 -8.68 -9.35 4.38
N ASP A 162 -9.13 -8.39 5.20
CA ASP A 162 -8.87 -8.36 6.65
C ASP A 162 -9.42 -9.56 7.40
N ASN A 163 -10.57 -10.09 6.95
CA ASN A 163 -11.24 -11.22 7.57
C ASN A 163 -10.91 -12.57 6.91
N TYR A 164 -9.83 -12.64 6.11
CA TYR A 164 -9.47 -13.85 5.36
C TYR A 164 -9.34 -15.10 6.24
N GLY A 165 -8.83 -14.97 7.48
CA GLY A 165 -8.67 -16.09 8.39
C GLY A 165 -10.00 -16.71 8.85
N ALA A 166 -11.06 -15.88 8.98
CA ALA A 166 -12.40 -16.37 9.26
C ALA A 166 -13.02 -17.05 8.03
N LEU A 167 -12.84 -16.44 6.85
CA LEU A 167 -13.32 -16.99 5.58
C LEU A 167 -12.62 -18.30 5.22
N ALA A 168 -11.31 -18.41 5.44
CA ALA A 168 -10.56 -19.64 5.24
C ALA A 168 -11.12 -20.80 6.06
N LYS A 169 -11.44 -20.56 7.33
CA LYS A 169 -12.09 -21.55 8.20
C LYS A 169 -13.48 -21.96 7.69
N GLN A 170 -14.26 -21.01 7.19
CA GLN A 170 -15.59 -21.27 6.63
C GLN A 170 -15.54 -22.24 5.44
N VAL A 171 -14.52 -22.11 4.59
CA VAL A 171 -14.33 -22.96 3.41
C VAL A 171 -13.43 -24.18 3.70
N SER A 172 -13.16 -24.48 4.97
CA SER A 172 -12.30 -25.60 5.40
C SER A 172 -10.89 -25.56 4.80
N TYR A 173 -10.38 -24.35 4.55
CA TYR A 173 -9.02 -24.12 4.08
C TYR A 173 -8.13 -23.70 5.24
N GLU A 174 -7.13 -24.52 5.55
CA GLU A 174 -6.10 -24.15 6.53
C GLU A 174 -4.84 -23.69 5.79
N PRO A 175 -4.39 -22.43 5.97
CA PRO A 175 -3.12 -21.97 5.42
C PRO A 175 -1.97 -22.81 5.99
N ASP A 176 -1.32 -23.63 5.17
CA ASP A 176 -0.11 -24.37 5.57
C ASP A 176 1.11 -23.48 5.32
N GLU A 177 2.03 -23.42 6.28
CA GLU A 177 3.29 -22.69 6.16
C GLU A 177 4.17 -23.14 4.97
N ARG A 178 3.96 -24.33 4.46
CA ARG A 178 4.65 -24.88 3.29
C ARG A 178 3.91 -24.65 1.98
N GLY A 179 2.66 -24.17 2.05
CA GLY A 179 1.74 -24.00 0.94
C GLY A 179 1.40 -22.54 0.63
N ILE A 180 0.14 -22.30 0.31
CA ILE A 180 -0.40 -20.98 -0.01
C ILE A 180 -0.87 -20.32 1.28
N THR A 181 -0.32 -19.17 1.61
CA THR A 181 -0.62 -18.43 2.85
C THR A 181 -1.14 -17.01 2.58
N THR A 182 -1.28 -16.62 1.30
CA THR A 182 -1.85 -15.32 0.93
C THR A 182 -3.36 -15.29 1.16
N ASP A 183 -3.86 -14.14 1.62
CA ASP A 183 -5.29 -13.84 1.79
C ASP A 183 -6.09 -13.94 0.48
N ALA A 184 -5.44 -13.69 -0.67
CA ALA A 184 -6.06 -13.82 -1.99
C ALA A 184 -6.67 -15.20 -2.26
N LYS A 185 -6.20 -16.25 -1.58
CA LYS A 185 -6.66 -17.64 -1.80
C LYS A 185 -8.15 -17.83 -1.54
N VAL A 186 -8.73 -17.08 -0.60
CA VAL A 186 -10.18 -17.20 -0.28
C VAL A 186 -11.07 -16.74 -1.43
N ILE A 187 -10.56 -15.88 -2.34
CA ILE A 187 -11.36 -15.33 -3.45
C ILE A 187 -11.81 -16.42 -4.42
N PRO A 188 -10.90 -17.15 -5.10
CA PRO A 188 -11.31 -18.15 -6.08
C PRO A 188 -12.02 -19.34 -5.43
N VAL A 189 -11.71 -19.66 -4.16
CA VAL A 189 -12.39 -20.75 -3.43
C VAL A 189 -13.86 -20.40 -3.19
N LEU A 190 -14.15 -19.23 -2.62
CA LEU A 190 -15.54 -18.79 -2.38
C LEU A 190 -16.30 -18.58 -3.69
N LEU A 191 -15.63 -18.00 -4.72
CA LEU A 191 -16.25 -17.83 -6.04
C LEU A 191 -16.65 -19.17 -6.63
N SER A 192 -15.77 -20.16 -6.64
CA SER A 192 -16.01 -21.51 -7.13
C SER A 192 -17.20 -22.17 -6.42
N GLN A 193 -17.26 -22.10 -5.08
CA GLN A 193 -18.37 -22.66 -4.31
C GLN A 193 -19.73 -22.03 -4.66
N ARG A 194 -19.77 -20.72 -4.92
CA ARG A 194 -20.99 -20.02 -5.31
C ARG A 194 -21.42 -20.33 -6.73
N LEU A 195 -20.44 -20.46 -7.64
CA LEU A 195 -20.71 -20.87 -9.01
C LEU A 195 -21.23 -22.32 -9.10
N ALA A 196 -20.84 -23.20 -8.18
CA ALA A 196 -21.39 -24.54 -8.08
C ALA A 196 -22.90 -24.58 -7.73
N GLN A 197 -23.46 -23.45 -7.28
CA GLN A 197 -24.88 -23.28 -6.97
C GLN A 197 -25.67 -22.63 -8.13
N ASP A 198 -25.16 -22.72 -9.37
CA ASP A 198 -25.75 -22.14 -10.59
C ASP A 198 -25.93 -20.60 -10.56
N ALA A 199 -25.14 -19.90 -9.75
CA ALA A 199 -25.18 -18.45 -9.68
C ALA A 199 -24.58 -17.80 -10.93
N ASP A 200 -25.17 -16.68 -11.40
CA ASP A 200 -24.55 -15.84 -12.41
C ASP A 200 -23.18 -15.35 -11.93
N PRO A 201 -22.10 -15.46 -12.75
CA PRO A 201 -20.75 -15.14 -12.29
C PRO A 201 -20.56 -13.75 -11.66
N GLY A 202 -21.20 -12.72 -12.25
CA GLY A 202 -21.17 -11.37 -11.70
C GLY A 202 -21.86 -11.29 -10.34
N SER A 203 -23.03 -11.90 -10.21
CA SER A 203 -23.79 -11.97 -8.95
C SER A 203 -23.05 -12.79 -7.88
N ALA A 204 -22.38 -13.88 -8.26
CA ALA A 204 -21.54 -14.68 -7.38
C ALA A 204 -20.38 -13.86 -6.80
N LEU A 205 -19.69 -13.08 -7.65
CA LEU A 205 -18.61 -12.20 -7.18
C LEU A 205 -19.14 -11.03 -6.32
N CYS A 206 -20.33 -10.48 -6.60
CA CYS A 206 -21.00 -9.48 -5.74
C CYS A 206 -21.22 -10.04 -4.32
N ALA A 207 -21.72 -11.26 -4.26
CA ALA A 207 -21.96 -11.92 -2.98
C ALA A 207 -20.62 -12.17 -2.24
N CYS A 208 -19.56 -12.62 -2.92
CA CYS A 208 -18.22 -12.72 -2.33
C CYS A 208 -17.72 -11.36 -1.79
N LEU A 209 -17.88 -10.31 -2.59
CA LEU A 209 -17.46 -8.95 -2.19
C LEU A 209 -18.21 -8.46 -0.95
N GLY A 210 -19.46 -8.87 -0.76
CA GLY A 210 -20.24 -8.63 0.44
C GLY A 210 -19.60 -9.22 1.70
N ASP A 211 -19.03 -10.42 1.61
CA ASP A 211 -18.38 -11.11 2.72
C ASP A 211 -16.98 -10.59 3.05
N PHE A 212 -16.28 -10.01 2.08
CA PHE A 212 -14.92 -9.53 2.28
C PHE A 212 -14.89 -8.23 3.08
N ALA A 213 -14.03 -8.14 4.09
CA ALA A 213 -13.69 -6.92 4.80
C ALA A 213 -12.33 -6.40 4.29
N GLY A 214 -12.17 -5.07 4.25
CA GLY A 214 -10.93 -4.44 3.79
C GLY A 214 -11.09 -3.61 2.53
N SER A 215 -9.96 -3.18 1.95
CA SER A 215 -9.91 -2.41 0.70
C SER A 215 -9.18 -3.20 -0.37
N MET A 216 -9.85 -3.44 -1.50
CA MET A 216 -9.36 -4.40 -2.48
C MET A 216 -9.78 -4.07 -3.92
N ALA A 217 -8.95 -4.50 -4.86
CA ALA A 217 -9.27 -4.65 -6.27
C ALA A 217 -8.97 -6.09 -6.69
N ILE A 218 -9.94 -6.75 -7.29
CA ILE A 218 -9.92 -8.16 -7.64
C ILE A 218 -10.09 -8.30 -9.14
N ALA A 219 -9.33 -9.22 -9.75
CA ALA A 219 -9.61 -9.76 -11.07
C ALA A 219 -9.69 -11.29 -10.96
N ALA A 220 -10.75 -11.87 -11.51
CA ALA A 220 -11.01 -13.31 -11.44
C ALA A 220 -11.51 -13.87 -12.77
N GLN A 221 -11.27 -15.16 -12.97
CA GLN A 221 -11.76 -15.94 -14.10
C GLN A 221 -12.26 -17.29 -13.60
N SER A 222 -13.26 -17.85 -14.29
CA SER A 222 -13.76 -19.20 -14.01
C SER A 222 -13.98 -19.96 -15.33
N GLU A 223 -13.94 -21.29 -15.29
CA GLU A 223 -14.30 -22.13 -16.43
C GLU A 223 -15.78 -22.09 -16.78
N THR A 224 -16.61 -21.59 -15.83
CA THR A 224 -18.02 -21.31 -16.08
C THR A 224 -18.22 -19.86 -16.46
N GLY A 225 -18.95 -19.60 -17.52
CA GLY A 225 -19.18 -18.27 -18.08
C GLY A 225 -18.09 -17.80 -19.04
N ASP A 226 -18.46 -16.86 -19.91
CA ASP A 226 -17.58 -16.31 -20.96
C ASP A 226 -17.12 -14.88 -20.60
N GLU A 227 -16.71 -14.68 -19.33
CA GLU A 227 -16.42 -13.35 -18.78
C GLU A 227 -15.17 -13.34 -17.90
N VAL A 228 -14.50 -12.19 -17.90
CA VAL A 228 -13.51 -11.82 -16.87
C VAL A 228 -14.22 -10.95 -15.83
N LEU A 229 -14.11 -11.33 -14.59
CA LEU A 229 -14.78 -10.67 -13.48
C LEU A 229 -13.82 -9.70 -12.78
N LEU A 230 -14.30 -8.52 -12.47
CA LEU A 230 -13.55 -7.49 -11.75
C LEU A 230 -14.37 -7.02 -10.55
N ALA A 231 -13.71 -6.76 -9.44
CA ALA A 231 -14.38 -6.14 -8.29
C ALA A 231 -13.46 -5.11 -7.62
N VAL A 232 -14.04 -4.03 -7.10
CA VAL A 232 -13.32 -3.03 -6.30
C VAL A 232 -14.17 -2.68 -5.08
N LYS A 233 -13.56 -2.65 -3.89
CA LYS A 233 -14.21 -2.28 -2.63
C LYS A 233 -13.30 -1.38 -1.79
N GLY A 234 -13.90 -0.43 -1.08
CA GLY A 234 -13.18 0.48 -0.18
C GLY A 234 -12.48 1.63 -0.90
N SER A 235 -11.61 2.33 -0.20
CA SER A 235 -10.85 3.47 -0.71
C SER A 235 -9.39 3.10 -0.96
N GLY A 236 -8.73 3.83 -1.89
CA GLY A 236 -7.31 3.64 -2.19
C GLY A 236 -7.02 2.61 -3.28
N GLN A 237 -7.98 1.76 -3.66
CA GLN A 237 -7.88 0.83 -4.78
C GLN A 237 -8.77 1.27 -5.95
N SER A 238 -8.33 1.02 -7.17
CA SER A 238 -9.09 1.28 -8.39
C SER A 238 -8.66 0.32 -9.49
N LEU A 239 -9.54 0.07 -10.44
CA LEU A 239 -9.21 -0.58 -11.70
C LEU A 239 -9.56 0.35 -12.87
N TYR A 240 -8.81 0.23 -13.94
CA TYR A 240 -8.99 0.98 -15.17
C TYR A 240 -9.24 -0.01 -16.29
N VAL A 241 -10.43 0.07 -16.90
CA VAL A 241 -10.84 -0.77 -18.02
C VAL A 241 -10.62 -0.01 -19.31
N GLY A 242 -9.56 -0.33 -20.02
CA GLY A 242 -9.23 0.26 -21.32
C GLY A 242 -10.11 -0.30 -22.42
N LEU A 243 -10.65 0.60 -23.24
CA LEU A 243 -11.53 0.29 -24.36
C LEU A 243 -10.68 0.25 -25.64
N GLY A 244 -10.41 -0.95 -26.14
CA GLY A 244 -9.57 -1.18 -27.32
C GLY A 244 -10.37 -1.73 -28.51
N HIS A 245 -9.78 -1.66 -29.70
CA HIS A 245 -10.31 -2.35 -30.85
C HIS A 245 -10.12 -3.86 -30.70
N GLY A 246 -11.20 -4.60 -30.53
CA GLY A 246 -11.20 -6.05 -30.43
C GLY A 246 -11.09 -6.66 -29.03
N GLY A 247 -11.14 -5.86 -27.95
CA GLY A 247 -11.13 -6.39 -26.59
C GLY A 247 -10.94 -5.33 -25.50
N PHE A 248 -10.88 -5.81 -24.27
CA PHE A 248 -10.60 -4.99 -23.09
C PHE A 248 -9.18 -5.23 -22.60
N VAL A 249 -8.53 -4.21 -22.10
CA VAL A 249 -7.28 -4.29 -21.33
C VAL A 249 -7.52 -3.65 -19.98
N VAL A 250 -7.26 -4.39 -18.90
CA VAL A 250 -7.51 -3.91 -17.54
C VAL A 250 -6.18 -3.76 -16.80
N ALA A 251 -6.05 -2.69 -16.03
CA ALA A 251 -4.90 -2.49 -15.16
C ALA A 251 -5.29 -1.75 -13.89
N SER A 252 -4.52 -1.90 -12.82
CA SER A 252 -4.66 -1.14 -11.57
C SER A 252 -4.22 0.31 -11.71
N GLU A 253 -3.51 0.66 -12.80
CA GLU A 253 -2.99 1.99 -13.09
C GLU A 253 -3.17 2.33 -14.57
N VAL A 254 -3.47 3.61 -14.88
CA VAL A 254 -3.68 4.07 -16.25
C VAL A 254 -2.48 3.79 -17.16
N TYR A 255 -1.25 3.93 -16.63
CA TYR A 255 -0.04 3.70 -17.43
C TYR A 255 0.18 2.24 -17.83
N GLY A 256 -0.52 1.28 -17.20
CA GLY A 256 -0.59 -0.09 -17.69
C GLY A 256 -1.33 -0.24 -19.02
N LEU A 257 -2.25 0.70 -19.35
CA LEU A 257 -3.11 0.66 -20.53
C LEU A 257 -2.59 1.44 -21.74
N VAL A 258 -1.79 2.49 -21.51
CA VAL A 258 -1.51 3.54 -22.51
C VAL A 258 -0.77 3.08 -23.77
N ALA A 259 -0.16 1.90 -23.73
CA ALA A 259 0.41 1.30 -24.95
C ALA A 259 -0.66 0.74 -25.90
N THR A 260 -1.85 0.42 -25.39
CA THR A 260 -2.93 -0.23 -26.13
C THR A 260 -4.07 0.73 -26.45
N THR A 261 -4.47 1.54 -25.47
CA THR A 261 -5.56 2.51 -25.60
C THR A 261 -5.41 3.68 -24.66
N SER A 262 -5.85 4.86 -25.10
CA SER A 262 -5.97 6.04 -24.25
C SER A 262 -7.34 6.19 -23.61
N ARG A 263 -8.35 5.43 -24.05
CA ARG A 263 -9.72 5.53 -23.56
C ARG A 263 -9.98 4.48 -22.49
N TYR A 264 -10.48 4.91 -21.33
CA TYR A 264 -10.74 4.00 -20.24
C TYR A 264 -11.97 4.37 -19.41
N LEU A 265 -12.52 3.37 -18.72
CA LEU A 265 -13.48 3.50 -17.63
C LEU A 265 -12.74 3.29 -16.31
N ARG A 266 -12.89 4.22 -15.36
CA ARG A 266 -12.39 4.02 -13.98
C ARG A 266 -13.43 3.30 -13.14
N VAL A 267 -12.99 2.28 -12.40
CA VAL A 267 -13.82 1.53 -11.45
C VAL A 267 -13.30 1.80 -10.03
N GLY A 268 -14.13 2.37 -9.19
CA GLY A 268 -13.84 2.67 -7.80
C GLY A 268 -14.68 1.84 -6.84
N GLY A 269 -14.21 1.74 -5.58
CA GLY A 269 -14.83 0.91 -4.55
C GLY A 269 -15.77 1.65 -3.59
N ALA A 270 -16.06 2.94 -3.82
CA ALA A 270 -16.97 3.71 -2.98
C ALA A 270 -18.41 3.20 -3.10
N ALA A 271 -19.24 3.49 -2.08
CA ALA A 271 -20.65 3.19 -2.15
C ALA A 271 -21.37 4.03 -3.23
N TRP A 272 -22.23 3.39 -3.99
CA TRP A 272 -23.09 4.07 -4.95
C TRP A 272 -24.17 4.89 -4.25
N PRO A 273 -24.66 5.98 -4.85
CA PRO A 273 -25.78 6.72 -4.30
C PRO A 273 -26.99 5.81 -4.08
N GLY A 274 -27.45 5.71 -2.85
CA GLY A 274 -28.56 4.84 -2.44
C GLY A 274 -28.19 3.38 -2.16
N ALA A 275 -26.94 2.95 -2.41
CA ALA A 275 -26.49 1.63 -2.02
C ALA A 275 -26.12 1.58 -0.53
N THR A 276 -26.35 0.43 0.10
CA THR A 276 -26.05 0.18 1.52
C THR A 276 -24.63 -0.33 1.71
N ARG A 277 -24.08 -1.01 0.71
CA ARG A 277 -22.72 -1.60 0.71
C ARG A 277 -21.80 -0.86 -0.25
N GLN A 278 -20.54 -0.80 0.14
CA GLN A 278 -19.48 -0.31 -0.74
C GLN A 278 -19.09 -1.37 -1.76
N GLY A 279 -18.68 -0.92 -2.93
CA GLY A 279 -18.10 -1.77 -3.95
C GLY A 279 -18.77 -1.66 -5.31
N THR A 280 -18.04 -2.12 -6.31
CA THR A 280 -18.48 -2.21 -7.71
C THR A 280 -17.94 -3.51 -8.29
N VAL A 281 -18.79 -4.26 -8.98
CA VAL A 281 -18.40 -5.47 -9.72
C VAL A 281 -18.65 -5.25 -11.20
N LEU A 282 -17.73 -5.70 -12.06
CA LEU A 282 -17.90 -5.72 -13.50
C LEU A 282 -17.67 -7.12 -14.05
N ALA A 283 -18.44 -7.46 -15.08
CA ALA A 283 -18.18 -8.62 -15.92
C ALA A 283 -17.88 -8.14 -17.35
N LEU A 284 -16.73 -8.54 -17.86
CA LEU A 284 -16.23 -8.20 -19.19
C LEU A 284 -16.27 -9.45 -20.07
N PRO A 285 -16.98 -9.46 -21.21
CA PRO A 285 -17.01 -10.63 -22.07
C PRO A 285 -15.62 -10.95 -22.63
N ARG A 286 -15.26 -12.21 -22.62
CA ARG A 286 -14.00 -12.71 -23.17
C ARG A 286 -13.94 -12.54 -24.70
N ARG A 287 -15.08 -12.62 -25.34
CA ARG A 287 -15.24 -12.42 -26.79
C ARG A 287 -16.10 -11.18 -27.04
N GLY A 288 -15.60 -10.26 -27.85
CA GLY A 288 -16.39 -9.06 -28.16
C GLY A 288 -15.56 -7.91 -28.65
N SER A 289 -16.22 -6.78 -28.91
CA SER A 289 -15.66 -5.61 -29.57
C SER A 289 -14.98 -4.61 -28.63
N GLY A 290 -14.85 -4.90 -27.32
CA GLY A 290 -14.35 -3.93 -26.35
C GLY A 290 -15.24 -2.68 -26.20
N THR A 291 -16.55 -2.83 -26.38
CA THR A 291 -17.54 -1.73 -26.31
C THR A 291 -18.16 -1.59 -24.91
N LEU A 292 -18.55 -0.38 -24.54
CA LEU A 292 -19.21 -0.11 -23.25
C LEU A 292 -20.49 -0.92 -23.06
N ALA A 293 -21.28 -1.11 -24.12
CA ALA A 293 -22.54 -1.84 -24.07
C ALA A 293 -22.39 -3.32 -23.70
N ALA A 294 -21.18 -3.87 -23.83
CA ALA A 294 -20.88 -5.25 -23.47
C ALA A 294 -20.51 -5.42 -21.98
N ILE A 295 -20.31 -4.33 -21.24
CA ILE A 295 -19.92 -4.36 -19.83
C ILE A 295 -21.18 -4.50 -18.98
N ARG A 296 -21.25 -5.55 -18.16
CA ARG A 296 -22.24 -5.63 -17.08
C ARG A 296 -21.62 -5.09 -15.80
N ARG A 297 -22.38 -4.31 -15.03
CA ARG A 297 -21.90 -3.67 -13.81
C ARG A 297 -22.94 -3.77 -12.70
N TRP A 298 -22.50 -4.11 -11.50
CA TRP A 298 -23.30 -4.13 -10.27
C TRP A 298 -22.70 -3.20 -9.23
N ASP A 299 -23.54 -2.62 -8.40
CA ASP A 299 -23.12 -1.93 -7.18
C ASP A 299 -22.88 -2.94 -6.03
N GLY A 300 -22.47 -2.45 -4.84
CA GLY A 300 -22.18 -3.28 -3.67
C GLY A 300 -23.36 -4.08 -3.13
N ASP A 301 -24.60 -3.69 -3.48
CA ASP A 301 -25.82 -4.41 -3.10
C ASP A 301 -26.25 -5.42 -4.19
N GLY A 302 -25.49 -5.57 -5.26
CA GLY A 302 -25.78 -6.48 -6.36
C GLY A 302 -26.80 -5.94 -7.38
N VAL A 303 -27.10 -4.64 -7.36
CA VAL A 303 -28.02 -4.02 -8.31
C VAL A 303 -27.29 -3.65 -9.60
N LEU A 304 -27.83 -4.06 -10.74
CA LEU A 304 -27.29 -3.71 -12.04
C LEU A 304 -27.30 -2.19 -12.27
N ARG A 305 -26.17 -1.64 -12.70
CA ARG A 305 -25.97 -0.23 -13.01
C ARG A 305 -25.50 -0.06 -14.45
N PRO A 306 -26.12 0.81 -15.24
CA PRO A 306 -25.66 1.07 -16.59
C PRO A 306 -24.27 1.71 -16.59
N VAL A 307 -23.49 1.49 -17.66
CA VAL A 307 -22.22 2.18 -17.90
C VAL A 307 -22.49 3.29 -18.92
N GLU A 308 -22.31 4.53 -18.46
CA GLU A 308 -22.66 5.68 -19.30
C GLU A 308 -21.46 6.16 -20.14
N PRO A 309 -21.66 6.59 -21.39
CA PRO A 309 -20.59 7.12 -22.24
C PRO A 309 -19.83 8.30 -21.61
N ALA A 310 -20.48 9.09 -20.77
CA ALA A 310 -19.88 10.23 -20.06
C ALA A 310 -18.86 9.82 -19.00
N GLU A 311 -18.84 8.55 -18.56
CA GLU A 311 -17.88 8.02 -17.62
C GLU A 311 -16.53 7.67 -18.29
N VAL A 312 -16.48 7.59 -19.62
CA VAL A 312 -15.25 7.29 -20.36
C VAL A 312 -14.30 8.47 -20.29
N ARG A 313 -13.09 8.18 -19.87
CA ARG A 313 -12.00 9.14 -19.74
C ARG A 313 -10.94 8.90 -20.81
N THR A 314 -10.10 9.91 -21.03
CA THR A 314 -8.92 9.79 -21.89
C THR A 314 -7.67 9.97 -21.06
N ALA A 315 -6.72 9.05 -21.20
CA ALA A 315 -5.43 9.12 -20.53
C ALA A 315 -4.64 10.33 -21.05
N GLU A 316 -4.12 11.12 -20.14
CA GLU A 316 -3.23 12.24 -20.45
C GLU A 316 -1.75 11.81 -20.41
N VAL A 317 -1.43 10.67 -19.78
CA VAL A 317 -0.10 10.05 -19.76
C VAL A 317 0.08 9.22 -21.03
N THR A 318 1.27 9.27 -21.60
CA THR A 318 1.65 8.54 -22.81
C THR A 318 2.82 7.58 -22.52
N THR A 319 3.11 6.67 -23.43
CA THR A 319 4.28 5.77 -23.33
C THR A 319 5.60 6.53 -23.29
N ARG A 320 5.67 7.75 -23.88
CA ARG A 320 6.85 8.60 -23.83
C ARG A 320 7.13 9.09 -22.41
N ASP A 321 6.10 9.39 -21.63
CA ASP A 321 6.25 9.86 -20.25
C ASP A 321 6.82 8.77 -19.34
N LEU A 322 6.73 7.51 -19.77
CA LEU A 322 7.19 6.31 -19.06
C LEU A 322 8.55 5.79 -19.55
N ALA A 323 9.09 6.34 -20.64
CA ALA A 323 10.34 5.85 -21.24
C ALA A 323 11.54 6.17 -20.33
N LEU A 324 12.47 5.23 -20.22
CA LEU A 324 13.74 5.44 -19.49
C LEU A 324 14.70 6.36 -20.27
N ASP A 325 14.52 6.45 -21.60
CA ASP A 325 15.36 7.21 -22.52
C ASP A 325 16.85 6.77 -22.43
N SER A 326 17.77 7.72 -22.30
CA SER A 326 19.22 7.45 -22.17
C SER A 326 19.70 7.28 -20.73
N ALA A 327 18.80 7.40 -19.73
CA ALA A 327 19.18 7.25 -18.34
C ALA A 327 19.46 5.79 -17.98
N VAL A 328 20.35 5.56 -17.02
CA VAL A 328 20.66 4.20 -16.54
C VAL A 328 19.56 3.68 -15.62
N HIS A 329 18.98 4.56 -14.79
CA HIS A 329 17.96 4.26 -13.81
C HIS A 329 16.85 5.31 -13.83
N TYR A 330 15.60 4.89 -13.56
CA TYR A 330 14.48 5.82 -13.43
C TYR A 330 14.69 6.84 -12.32
N LEU A 331 15.21 6.42 -11.17
CA LEU A 331 15.49 7.31 -10.05
C LEU A 331 16.40 8.49 -10.47
N HIS A 332 17.48 8.19 -11.21
CA HIS A 332 18.40 9.21 -11.70
C HIS A 332 17.72 10.18 -12.69
N LYS A 333 16.96 9.63 -13.65
CA LYS A 333 16.14 10.42 -14.57
C LYS A 333 15.20 11.36 -13.81
N GLU A 334 14.48 10.85 -12.81
CA GLU A 334 13.48 11.58 -12.05
C GLU A 334 14.08 12.70 -11.18
N ILE A 335 15.26 12.48 -10.60
CA ILE A 335 16.01 13.55 -9.91
C ILE A 335 16.34 14.67 -10.91
N HIS A 336 16.79 14.33 -12.12
CA HIS A 336 17.13 15.30 -13.16
C HIS A 336 15.91 16.01 -13.79
N GLU A 337 14.72 15.41 -13.69
CA GLU A 337 13.45 16.00 -14.10
C GLU A 337 12.87 17.00 -13.09
N ALA A 338 13.38 17.06 -11.85
CA ALA A 338 12.88 17.95 -10.81
C ALA A 338 12.75 19.43 -11.23
N PRO A 339 13.73 20.04 -11.96
CA PRO A 339 13.59 21.42 -12.46
C PRO A 339 12.39 21.60 -13.38
N SER A 340 12.11 20.61 -14.23
CA SER A 340 10.98 20.61 -15.16
C SER A 340 9.65 20.46 -14.44
N SER A 341 9.55 19.53 -13.50
CA SER A 341 8.36 19.27 -12.67
C SER A 341 7.99 20.50 -11.84
N PHE A 342 8.99 21.15 -11.22
CA PHE A 342 8.79 22.39 -10.49
C PHE A 342 8.25 23.50 -11.40
N ARG A 343 8.89 23.73 -12.55
CA ARG A 343 8.47 24.75 -13.54
C ARG A 343 7.07 24.50 -14.07
N LYS A 344 6.71 23.26 -14.39
CA LYS A 344 5.36 22.87 -14.81
C LYS A 344 4.34 23.19 -13.73
N THR A 345 4.68 23.00 -12.45
CA THR A 345 3.79 23.30 -11.33
C THR A 345 3.50 24.79 -11.19
N LEU A 346 4.45 25.66 -11.52
CA LEU A 346 4.25 27.12 -11.50
C LEU A 346 3.45 27.62 -12.71
N ARG A 347 3.43 26.89 -13.82
CA ARG A 347 2.83 27.32 -15.08
C ARG A 347 1.36 27.68 -14.94
N GLY A 348 0.97 28.87 -15.46
CA GLY A 348 -0.39 29.35 -15.47
C GLY A 348 -0.96 29.79 -14.11
N ARG A 349 -0.15 29.71 -13.05
CA ARG A 349 -0.51 30.13 -11.69
C ARG A 349 0.16 31.43 -11.25
N LEU A 350 1.16 31.87 -12.01
CA LEU A 350 1.76 33.18 -11.90
C LEU A 350 1.19 34.08 -12.97
N ARG A 351 0.60 35.21 -12.61
CA ARG A 351 -0.09 36.15 -13.51
C ARG A 351 0.47 37.54 -13.33
N GLN A 352 0.56 38.29 -14.44
CA GLN A 352 0.93 39.70 -14.38
C GLN A 352 -0.25 40.49 -13.82
N GLY A 353 -0.07 41.10 -12.66
CA GLY A 353 -1.00 42.03 -12.01
C GLY A 353 -0.52 43.49 -12.12
N ALA A 354 -1.30 44.43 -11.55
CA ALA A 354 -0.96 45.86 -11.56
C ALA A 354 0.29 46.17 -10.72
N ALA A 355 0.57 45.39 -9.67
CA ALA A 355 1.70 45.56 -8.76
C ALA A 355 2.88 44.61 -9.07
N GLY A 356 2.87 43.92 -10.20
CA GLY A 356 3.88 42.92 -10.57
C GLY A 356 3.30 41.51 -10.76
N VAL A 357 4.16 40.49 -10.72
CA VAL A 357 3.74 39.09 -10.81
C VAL A 357 3.07 38.68 -9.50
N GLN A 358 1.90 38.07 -9.60
CA GLN A 358 1.10 37.60 -8.46
C GLN A 358 0.71 36.14 -8.66
N VAL A 359 0.46 35.43 -7.57
CA VAL A 359 -0.15 34.10 -7.58
C VAL A 359 -1.64 34.23 -7.87
N GLY A 360 -2.20 33.37 -8.73
CA GLY A 360 -3.62 33.34 -9.02
C GLY A 360 -4.11 31.90 -9.15
N LEU A 361 -4.66 31.34 -8.07
CA LEU A 361 -5.21 29.99 -8.04
C LEU A 361 -6.66 29.99 -8.54
N PRO A 362 -7.03 29.08 -9.46
CA PRO A 362 -8.40 28.97 -9.95
C PRO A 362 -9.34 28.43 -8.86
N PRO A 363 -10.68 28.67 -8.98
CA PRO A 363 -11.66 28.12 -8.04
C PRO A 363 -11.67 26.61 -7.91
N SER A 364 -11.18 25.88 -8.92
CA SER A 364 -11.00 24.43 -8.84
C SER A 364 -9.89 24.00 -7.88
N SER A 365 -8.92 24.91 -7.62
CA SER A 365 -7.83 24.65 -6.68
C SER A 365 -8.10 25.23 -5.30
N LEU A 366 -8.66 26.44 -5.22
CA LEU A 366 -9.09 27.07 -3.98
C LEU A 366 -10.53 27.58 -4.15
N PRO A 367 -11.54 26.76 -3.82
CA PRO A 367 -12.94 27.10 -4.00
C PRO A 367 -13.36 28.36 -3.21
N THR A 368 -14.25 29.14 -3.79
CA THR A 368 -14.72 30.39 -3.19
C THR A 368 -15.27 30.19 -1.77
N GLU A 369 -15.96 29.08 -1.51
CA GLU A 369 -16.49 28.79 -0.18
C GLU A 369 -15.38 28.50 0.84
N VAL A 370 -14.34 27.72 0.46
CA VAL A 370 -13.20 27.46 1.33
C VAL A 370 -12.42 28.75 1.58
N ARG A 371 -12.17 29.53 0.53
CA ARG A 371 -11.55 30.86 0.59
C ARG A 371 -12.25 31.75 1.59
N ARG A 372 -13.60 31.87 1.47
CA ARG A 372 -14.43 32.68 2.37
C ARG A 372 -14.39 32.17 3.82
N ARG A 373 -14.45 30.85 4.05
CA ARG A 373 -14.32 30.27 5.41
C ARG A 373 -13.01 30.63 6.09
N ILE A 374 -11.92 30.74 5.31
CA ILE A 374 -10.60 31.14 5.82
C ILE A 374 -10.57 32.65 6.09
N SER A 375 -10.98 33.49 5.12
CA SER A 375 -10.93 34.94 5.25
C SER A 375 -11.87 35.50 6.33
N ASP A 376 -13.07 34.88 6.51
CA ASP A 376 -14.03 35.24 7.55
C ASP A 376 -13.62 34.73 8.97
N GLY A 377 -12.49 34.03 9.11
CA GLY A 377 -12.01 33.45 10.35
C GLY A 377 -12.86 32.29 10.90
N ARG A 378 -13.70 31.67 10.06
CA ARG A 378 -14.40 30.42 10.41
C ARG A 378 -13.47 29.23 10.44
N VAL A 379 -12.49 29.17 9.54
CA VAL A 379 -11.36 28.26 9.65
C VAL A 379 -10.31 28.92 10.53
N ARG A 380 -9.90 28.23 11.60
CA ARG A 380 -8.92 28.68 12.58
C ARG A 380 -7.64 27.85 12.55
N GLU A 381 -7.74 26.65 12.01
CA GLU A 381 -6.64 25.71 11.94
C GLU A 381 -6.49 25.15 10.52
N ILE A 382 -5.23 25.07 10.05
CA ILE A 382 -4.87 24.31 8.86
C ILE A 382 -3.99 23.13 9.28
N VAL A 383 -4.40 21.92 8.93
CA VAL A 383 -3.62 20.70 9.14
C VAL A 383 -3.14 20.21 7.79
N VAL A 384 -1.81 20.11 7.60
CA VAL A 384 -1.21 19.59 6.38
C VAL A 384 -0.81 18.14 6.62
N VAL A 385 -1.37 17.21 5.83
CA VAL A 385 -1.15 15.77 6.00
C VAL A 385 -0.60 15.12 4.76
N GLY A 386 0.20 14.09 4.95
CA GLY A 386 0.76 13.23 3.89
C GLY A 386 1.32 11.95 4.50
N GLN A 387 1.91 11.08 3.69
CA GLN A 387 2.57 9.87 4.17
C GLN A 387 3.95 9.72 3.53
N GLY A 388 4.97 9.27 4.30
CA GLY A 388 6.36 9.16 3.82
C GLY A 388 6.92 10.50 3.35
N THR A 389 7.51 10.56 2.15
CA THR A 389 8.02 11.79 1.52
C THR A 389 6.94 12.90 1.43
N ALA A 390 5.68 12.57 1.19
CA ALA A 390 4.60 13.55 1.20
C ALA A 390 4.34 14.15 2.59
N ALA A 391 4.60 13.44 3.68
CA ALA A 391 4.54 13.99 5.03
C ALA A 391 5.67 15.00 5.29
N VAL A 392 6.85 14.77 4.72
CA VAL A 392 7.95 15.75 4.79
C VAL A 392 7.65 16.97 3.91
N ALA A 393 7.08 16.78 2.72
CA ALA A 393 6.58 17.89 1.91
C ALA A 393 5.53 18.71 2.69
N ALA A 394 4.65 18.05 3.47
CA ALA A 394 3.67 18.71 4.32
C ALA A 394 4.34 19.60 5.39
N GLN A 395 5.46 19.15 5.99
CA GLN A 395 6.24 19.95 6.92
C GLN A 395 6.80 21.22 6.25
N GLY A 396 7.38 21.09 5.05
CA GLY A 396 7.87 22.23 4.27
C GLY A 396 6.76 23.20 3.91
N VAL A 397 5.63 22.69 3.43
CA VAL A 397 4.44 23.52 3.11
C VAL A 397 3.92 24.23 4.35
N ALA A 398 3.84 23.56 5.50
CA ALA A 398 3.41 24.19 6.75
C ALA A 398 4.36 25.30 7.22
N GLN A 399 5.67 25.16 6.99
CA GLN A 399 6.64 26.24 7.27
C GLN A 399 6.38 27.48 6.40
N PHE A 400 6.15 27.28 5.10
CA PHE A 400 5.81 28.38 4.19
C PHE A 400 4.47 29.03 4.55
N LEU A 401 3.46 28.22 4.86
CA LEU A 401 2.17 28.73 5.31
C LEU A 401 2.34 29.58 6.58
N ARG A 402 3.11 29.11 7.57
CA ARG A 402 3.34 29.85 8.81
C ARG A 402 4.02 31.21 8.54
N ALA A 403 5.00 31.23 7.65
CA ALA A 403 5.67 32.48 7.25
C ALA A 403 4.73 33.42 6.49
N ALA A 404 3.77 32.89 5.74
CA ALA A 404 2.86 33.67 4.90
C ALA A 404 1.62 34.17 5.65
N VAL A 405 1.04 33.37 6.55
CA VAL A 405 -0.24 33.72 7.22
C VAL A 405 -0.05 34.19 8.67
N GLY A 406 1.19 34.12 9.22
CA GLY A 406 1.53 34.53 10.57
C GLY A 406 0.67 33.83 11.63
N ASP A 407 0.28 34.55 12.68
CA ASP A 407 -0.52 34.04 13.80
C ASP A 407 -2.04 34.03 13.51
N ARG A 408 -2.47 34.30 12.28
CA ARG A 408 -3.88 34.30 11.90
C ARG A 408 -4.50 32.90 11.95
N LEU A 409 -3.69 31.85 11.74
CA LEU A 409 -4.11 30.48 11.69
C LEU A 409 -3.15 29.57 12.47
N VAL A 410 -3.69 28.60 13.18
CA VAL A 410 -2.89 27.52 13.76
C VAL A 410 -2.48 26.57 12.63
N LEU A 411 -1.17 26.28 12.56
CA LEU A 411 -0.62 25.43 11.50
C LEU A 411 0.05 24.21 12.08
N THR A 412 -0.40 23.03 11.62
CA THR A 412 0.17 21.75 12.02
C THR A 412 0.48 20.91 10.77
N ALA A 413 1.59 20.18 10.80
CA ALA A 413 1.91 19.19 9.77
C ALA A 413 2.25 17.85 10.43
N MET A 414 1.66 16.77 9.93
CA MET A 414 1.89 15.43 10.48
C MET A 414 1.62 14.32 9.46
N PRO A 415 2.10 13.08 9.71
CA PRO A 415 1.69 11.94 8.95
C PRO A 415 0.18 11.74 8.99
N ALA A 416 -0.41 11.34 7.86
CA ALA A 416 -1.85 11.09 7.77
C ALA A 416 -2.33 10.02 8.76
N SER A 417 -1.50 9.02 9.01
CA SER A 417 -1.76 7.98 10.00
C SER A 417 -1.88 8.54 11.44
N GLU A 418 -1.02 9.49 11.82
CA GLU A 418 -1.08 10.13 13.13
C GLU A 418 -2.31 11.04 13.26
N PHE A 419 -2.61 11.79 12.20
CA PHE A 419 -3.79 12.64 12.17
C PHE A 419 -5.08 11.85 12.39
N SER A 420 -5.26 10.75 11.66
CA SER A 420 -6.44 9.90 11.79
C SER A 420 -6.52 9.15 13.13
N ALA A 421 -5.38 8.92 13.79
CA ALA A 421 -5.33 8.19 15.05
C ALA A 421 -5.57 9.07 16.29
N SER A 422 -5.11 10.32 16.28
CA SER A 422 -5.01 11.11 17.52
C SER A 422 -5.54 12.55 17.43
N CYS A 423 -5.83 13.09 16.24
CA CYS A 423 -6.13 14.51 16.07
C CYS A 423 -7.55 14.82 15.60
N LEU A 424 -8.39 13.79 15.41
CA LEU A 424 -9.78 14.00 14.99
C LEU A 424 -10.64 14.49 16.17
N ARG A 425 -11.41 15.53 15.92
CA ARG A 425 -12.42 16.08 16.84
C ARG A 425 -13.83 15.74 16.33
N PRO A 426 -14.86 15.63 17.18
CA PRO A 426 -16.24 15.37 16.72
C PRO A 426 -16.76 16.42 15.73
N ASP A 427 -16.39 17.69 15.90
CA ASP A 427 -16.66 18.79 14.98
C ASP A 427 -15.33 19.39 14.51
N MET A 428 -15.14 19.49 13.21
CA MET A 428 -13.96 20.05 12.54
C MET A 428 -14.35 21.13 11.53
N THR A 429 -15.49 21.77 11.71
CA THR A 429 -15.95 22.86 10.82
C THR A 429 -15.03 24.08 10.83
N ASP A 430 -14.19 24.23 11.84
CA ASP A 430 -13.14 25.25 11.98
C ASP A 430 -11.77 24.81 11.43
N VAL A 431 -11.66 23.65 10.80
CA VAL A 431 -10.41 23.08 10.26
C VAL A 431 -10.42 23.06 8.73
N CYS A 432 -9.27 23.37 8.15
CA CYS A 432 -8.98 23.05 6.74
C CYS A 432 -7.85 22.03 6.70
N VAL A 433 -8.10 20.86 6.11
CA VAL A 433 -7.09 19.83 5.87
C VAL A 433 -6.51 20.00 4.48
N ILE A 434 -5.19 20.10 4.38
CA ILE A 434 -4.44 20.08 3.11
C ILE A 434 -3.79 18.72 3.00
N ALA A 435 -4.33 17.84 2.13
CA ALA A 435 -3.84 16.50 1.94
C ALA A 435 -2.87 16.44 0.76
N ILE A 436 -1.63 15.96 1.01
CA ILE A 436 -0.57 15.86 0.01
C ILE A 436 -0.36 14.39 -0.37
N SER A 437 -0.44 14.07 -1.67
CA SER A 437 -0.15 12.74 -2.20
C SER A 437 0.27 12.82 -3.66
N GLN A 438 1.26 12.06 -4.07
CA GLN A 438 1.63 11.96 -5.48
C GLN A 438 0.57 11.17 -6.26
N SER A 439 0.22 9.99 -5.82
CA SER A 439 -0.72 9.09 -6.48
C SER A 439 -2.20 9.44 -6.22
N GLY A 440 -2.50 10.11 -5.10
CA GLY A 440 -3.87 10.33 -4.64
C GLY A 440 -4.62 9.05 -4.22
N THR A 441 -3.90 7.92 -4.09
CA THR A 441 -4.48 6.61 -3.74
C THR A 441 -3.96 6.07 -2.41
N THR A 442 -3.05 6.78 -1.73
CA THR A 442 -2.49 6.37 -0.43
C THR A 442 -3.62 6.17 0.58
N THR A 443 -3.75 4.97 1.11
CA THR A 443 -4.87 4.55 1.98
C THR A 443 -5.00 5.44 3.21
N ASP A 444 -3.92 5.66 3.97
CA ASP A 444 -3.94 6.49 5.18
C ASP A 444 -4.35 7.94 4.89
N THR A 445 -3.88 8.52 3.76
CA THR A 445 -4.24 9.89 3.37
C THR A 445 -5.71 9.99 2.99
N ASN A 446 -6.23 9.04 2.22
CA ASN A 446 -7.63 9.01 1.82
C ASN A 446 -8.55 8.83 3.03
N ARG A 447 -8.19 7.92 3.94
CA ARG A 447 -8.93 7.70 5.18
C ARG A 447 -8.97 8.95 6.06
N SER A 448 -7.84 9.61 6.23
CA SER A 448 -7.76 10.86 7.01
C SER A 448 -8.68 11.93 6.45
N VAL A 449 -8.76 12.04 5.13
CA VAL A 449 -9.65 12.97 4.43
C VAL A 449 -11.11 12.60 4.64
N ASP A 450 -11.48 11.32 4.50
CA ASP A 450 -12.85 10.87 4.73
C ASP A 450 -13.30 11.20 6.15
N LEU A 451 -12.52 10.84 7.15
CA LEU A 451 -12.82 11.07 8.57
C LEU A 451 -12.95 12.56 8.93
N ALA A 452 -12.07 13.42 8.38
CA ALA A 452 -12.13 14.85 8.62
C ALA A 452 -13.31 15.50 7.90
N LYS A 453 -13.60 15.08 6.66
CA LYS A 453 -14.73 15.58 5.86
C LYS A 453 -16.06 15.25 6.49
N ASP A 454 -16.23 14.03 7.01
CA ASP A 454 -17.45 13.60 7.72
C ASP A 454 -17.71 14.44 8.97
N ARG A 455 -16.66 15.08 9.53
CA ARG A 455 -16.72 16.00 10.69
C ARG A 455 -16.81 17.49 10.30
N GLY A 456 -16.99 17.79 9.01
CA GLY A 456 -17.23 19.14 8.50
C GLY A 456 -15.98 19.93 8.13
N ALA A 457 -14.77 19.32 8.14
CA ALA A 457 -13.56 19.98 7.72
C ALA A 457 -13.60 20.39 6.23
N ALA A 458 -12.99 21.53 5.90
CA ALA A 458 -12.69 21.87 4.52
C ALA A 458 -11.51 21.03 4.04
N ILE A 459 -11.58 20.49 2.84
CA ILE A 459 -10.53 19.64 2.28
C ILE A 459 -9.95 20.26 1.02
N LEU A 460 -8.65 20.52 1.05
CA LEU A 460 -7.84 20.84 -0.14
C LEU A 460 -6.85 19.71 -0.36
N SER A 461 -6.48 19.45 -1.60
CA SER A 461 -5.46 18.45 -1.90
C SER A 461 -4.41 18.99 -2.86
N ILE A 462 -3.16 18.57 -2.63
CA ILE A 462 -2.03 18.74 -3.54
C ILE A 462 -1.70 17.36 -4.09
N VAL A 463 -1.99 17.13 -5.37
CA VAL A 463 -1.91 15.80 -5.95
C VAL A 463 -1.40 15.87 -7.40
N ASN A 464 -0.66 14.86 -7.82
CA ASN A 464 -0.24 14.80 -9.23
C ASN A 464 -1.29 14.09 -10.08
N ARG A 465 -1.76 12.95 -9.64
CA ARG A 465 -2.59 12.08 -10.45
C ARG A 465 -4.03 12.58 -10.55
N ARG A 466 -4.47 12.85 -11.78
CA ARG A 466 -5.85 13.20 -12.08
C ARG A 466 -6.77 11.99 -11.83
N ASP A 467 -8.03 12.28 -11.53
CA ASP A 467 -9.10 11.29 -11.32
C ASP A 467 -8.75 10.22 -10.25
N SER A 468 -7.86 10.55 -9.30
CA SER A 468 -7.59 9.70 -8.14
C SER A 468 -8.67 9.83 -7.07
N ASP A 469 -8.72 8.90 -6.12
CA ASP A 469 -9.68 8.93 -5.02
C ASP A 469 -9.64 10.25 -4.25
N LEU A 470 -8.43 10.72 -3.92
CA LEU A 470 -8.24 11.96 -3.18
C LEU A 470 -8.85 13.16 -3.90
N THR A 471 -8.76 13.21 -5.24
CA THR A 471 -9.31 14.32 -6.03
C THR A 471 -10.83 14.37 -6.01
N THR A 472 -11.49 13.21 -5.93
CA THR A 472 -12.97 13.13 -5.90
C THR A 472 -13.56 13.52 -4.54
N LYS A 473 -12.76 13.41 -3.48
CA LYS A 473 -13.15 13.70 -2.09
C LYS A 473 -12.92 15.16 -1.69
N SER A 474 -11.97 15.83 -2.35
CA SER A 474 -11.51 17.17 -2.01
C SER A 474 -12.45 18.25 -2.52
N HIS A 475 -12.60 19.34 -1.75
CA HIS A 475 -13.33 20.54 -2.18
C HIS A 475 -12.55 21.32 -3.24
N GLY A 476 -11.20 21.34 -3.14
CA GLY A 476 -10.31 21.94 -4.12
C GLY A 476 -9.06 21.10 -4.35
N VAL A 477 -8.54 21.13 -5.59
CA VAL A 477 -7.38 20.32 -6.00
C VAL A 477 -6.32 21.19 -6.67
N LEU A 478 -5.12 21.19 -6.10
CA LEU A 478 -3.91 21.76 -6.72
C LEU A 478 -3.14 20.63 -7.39
N TYR A 479 -3.21 20.55 -8.71
CA TYR A 479 -2.42 19.56 -9.44
C TYR A 479 -0.96 19.99 -9.52
N THR A 480 -0.03 19.07 -9.19
CA THR A 480 1.38 19.23 -9.45
C THR A 480 1.69 18.87 -10.90
N SER A 481 2.63 19.57 -11.55
CA SER A 481 3.12 19.27 -12.91
C SER A 481 1.99 19.02 -13.93
N ASP A 482 0.93 19.81 -13.87
CA ASP A 482 -0.27 19.68 -14.71
C ASP A 482 -0.99 18.33 -14.58
N GLY A 483 -0.70 17.54 -13.52
CA GLY A 483 -1.32 16.23 -13.29
C GLY A 483 -0.80 15.11 -14.21
N ARG A 484 0.40 15.25 -14.78
CA ARG A 484 0.93 14.35 -15.82
C ARG A 484 2.24 13.67 -15.48
N ASP A 485 2.97 14.08 -14.46
CA ASP A 485 4.22 13.43 -14.10
C ASP A 485 3.97 12.04 -13.51
N VAL A 486 4.72 11.05 -14.01
CA VAL A 486 4.76 9.70 -13.48
C VAL A 486 6.12 9.46 -12.85
N GLU A 487 6.16 8.92 -11.65
CA GLU A 487 7.37 8.39 -11.03
C GLU A 487 7.35 6.86 -11.18
N MET A 488 8.36 6.35 -11.86
CA MET A 488 8.59 4.92 -12.07
C MET A 488 9.51 4.33 -11.02
N SER A 489 10.32 5.18 -10.36
CA SER A 489 11.05 4.78 -9.17
C SER A 489 10.12 4.71 -7.95
N VAL A 490 10.37 3.75 -7.05
CA VAL A 490 9.62 3.65 -5.79
C VAL A 490 9.95 4.81 -4.86
N ALA A 491 11.21 5.21 -4.81
CA ALA A 491 11.66 6.35 -4.04
C ALA A 491 11.24 7.67 -4.72
N SER A 492 10.25 8.34 -4.17
CA SER A 492 9.72 9.60 -4.72
C SER A 492 10.77 10.71 -4.65
N THR A 493 10.95 11.46 -5.75
CA THR A 493 11.91 12.56 -5.86
C THR A 493 11.30 13.80 -6.51
N LYS A 494 11.03 13.80 -7.83
CA LYS A 494 10.50 14.99 -8.53
C LYS A 494 9.13 15.44 -8.01
N ALA A 495 8.31 14.50 -7.54
CA ALA A 495 6.99 14.81 -6.97
C ALA A 495 7.10 15.63 -5.68
N PHE A 496 8.11 15.38 -4.84
CA PHE A 496 8.37 16.17 -3.63
C PHE A 496 8.51 17.66 -3.96
N TYR A 497 9.37 18.01 -4.91
CA TYR A 497 9.57 19.40 -5.30
C TYR A 497 8.32 20.04 -5.89
N ALA A 498 7.58 19.30 -6.69
CA ALA A 498 6.32 19.77 -7.26
C ALA A 498 5.24 20.00 -6.19
N GLN A 499 5.18 19.14 -5.16
CA GLN A 499 4.28 19.28 -4.01
C GLN A 499 4.64 20.53 -3.19
N VAL A 500 5.92 20.76 -2.93
CA VAL A 500 6.41 21.95 -2.25
C VAL A 500 6.08 23.20 -3.05
N ALA A 501 6.32 23.22 -4.38
CA ALA A 501 5.98 24.34 -5.25
C ALA A 501 4.49 24.70 -5.18
N ALA A 502 3.61 23.69 -5.25
CA ALA A 502 2.16 23.89 -5.15
C ALA A 502 1.76 24.44 -3.77
N GLY A 503 2.37 23.92 -2.70
CA GLY A 503 2.15 24.41 -1.34
C GLY A 503 2.61 25.86 -1.13
N CYS A 504 3.76 26.24 -1.71
CA CYS A 504 4.24 27.63 -1.66
C CYS A 504 3.28 28.59 -2.40
N LEU A 505 2.76 28.19 -3.56
CA LEU A 505 1.75 28.98 -4.26
C LEU A 505 0.49 29.19 -3.41
N LEU A 506 0.02 28.12 -2.75
CA LEU A 506 -1.13 28.21 -1.85
C LEU A 506 -0.83 29.12 -0.65
N ALA A 507 0.35 29.03 -0.06
CA ALA A 507 0.78 29.87 1.06
C ALA A 507 0.80 31.36 0.70
N ILE A 508 1.36 31.70 -0.46
CA ILE A 508 1.40 33.08 -0.95
C ILE A 508 -0.02 33.61 -1.21
N GLU A 509 -0.87 32.83 -1.86
CA GLU A 509 -2.27 33.21 -2.12
C GLU A 509 -3.03 33.50 -0.82
N LEU A 510 -2.93 32.59 0.18
CA LEU A 510 -3.60 32.75 1.45
C LEU A 510 -3.02 33.91 2.29
N GLY A 511 -1.71 34.11 2.26
CA GLY A 511 -1.06 35.22 2.98
C GLY A 511 -1.48 36.58 2.46
N ARG A 512 -1.65 36.71 1.13
CA ARG A 512 -2.20 37.92 0.50
C ARG A 512 -3.66 38.12 0.86
N GLU A 513 -4.48 37.05 0.85
CA GLU A 513 -5.90 37.17 1.19
C GLU A 513 -6.18 37.51 2.64
N LEU A 514 -5.32 37.11 3.53
CA LEU A 514 -5.41 37.40 4.96
C LEU A 514 -4.75 38.74 5.33
N ASP A 515 -4.25 39.48 4.33
CA ASP A 515 -3.58 40.78 4.52
C ASP A 515 -2.35 40.71 5.46
N VAL A 516 -1.61 39.59 5.40
CA VAL A 516 -0.38 39.35 6.16
C VAL A 516 0.85 39.61 5.33
N LEU A 517 0.83 39.21 4.04
CA LEU A 517 1.97 39.46 3.13
C LEU A 517 1.92 40.85 2.54
N THR A 518 3.00 41.60 2.71
CA THR A 518 3.17 42.85 1.96
C THR A 518 3.49 42.56 0.50
N PRO A 519 3.18 43.51 -0.42
CA PRO A 519 3.49 43.32 -1.85
C PRO A 519 4.97 43.04 -2.11
N GLU A 520 5.89 43.67 -1.35
CA GLU A 520 7.35 43.49 -1.49
C GLU A 520 7.73 42.05 -1.06
N ARG A 521 7.14 41.56 0.03
CA ARG A 521 7.37 40.20 0.50
C ARG A 521 6.81 39.15 -0.46
N GLU A 522 5.61 39.37 -0.98
CA GLU A 522 5.02 38.52 -2.03
C GLU A 522 5.93 38.45 -3.25
N ALA A 523 6.40 39.60 -3.76
CA ALA A 523 7.30 39.68 -4.90
C ALA A 523 8.62 38.92 -4.65
N SER A 524 9.21 39.06 -3.46
CA SER A 524 10.45 38.37 -3.05
C SER A 524 10.27 36.85 -3.06
N LEU A 525 9.17 36.36 -2.51
CA LEU A 525 8.87 34.92 -2.48
C LEU A 525 8.61 34.36 -3.90
N ILE A 526 7.90 35.12 -4.74
CA ILE A 526 7.65 34.71 -6.14
C ILE A 526 8.95 34.68 -6.94
N ASP A 527 9.82 35.67 -6.78
CA ASP A 527 11.15 35.69 -7.42
C ASP A 527 11.97 34.47 -6.98
N GLY A 528 12.00 34.18 -5.67
CA GLY A 528 12.64 32.99 -5.14
C GLY A 528 12.12 31.70 -5.79
N LEU A 529 10.79 31.51 -5.85
CA LEU A 529 10.19 30.34 -6.50
C LEU A 529 10.54 30.20 -7.98
N GLN A 530 10.58 31.32 -8.70
CA GLN A 530 10.93 31.34 -10.13
C GLN A 530 12.39 30.96 -10.39
N ARG A 531 13.28 31.19 -9.44
CA ARG A 531 14.72 30.83 -9.52
C ARG A 531 14.99 29.36 -9.24
N ILE A 532 14.18 28.69 -8.41
CA ILE A 532 14.42 27.28 -8.01
C ILE A 532 14.70 26.36 -9.21
N PRO A 533 13.94 26.36 -10.31
CA PRO A 533 14.26 25.48 -11.43
C PRO A 533 15.66 25.70 -12.03
N GLY A 534 16.14 26.94 -12.05
CA GLY A 534 17.49 27.28 -12.49
C GLY A 534 18.56 26.78 -11.54
N GLN A 535 18.33 26.92 -10.23
CA GLN A 535 19.24 26.43 -9.20
C GLN A 535 19.32 24.90 -9.18
N LEU A 536 18.18 24.21 -9.31
CA LEU A 536 18.17 22.74 -9.44
C LEU A 536 18.90 22.25 -10.68
N LEU A 537 18.86 23.03 -11.78
CA LEU A 537 19.61 22.72 -12.99
C LEU A 537 21.12 22.96 -12.79
N ALA A 538 21.50 24.09 -12.19
CA ALA A 538 22.89 24.39 -11.88
C ALA A 538 23.52 23.40 -10.89
N LEU A 539 22.74 22.91 -9.93
CA LEU A 539 23.19 21.87 -9.00
C LEU A 539 23.64 20.58 -9.71
N GLN A 540 23.08 20.25 -10.87
CA GLN A 540 23.50 19.07 -11.64
C GLN A 540 24.97 19.17 -12.11
N GLU A 541 25.55 20.36 -12.19
CA GLU A 541 26.98 20.56 -12.46
C GLU A 541 27.87 20.10 -11.30
N SER A 542 27.30 20.06 -10.06
CA SER A 542 28.01 19.57 -8.86
C SER A 542 27.83 18.06 -8.64
N GLU A 543 27.15 17.34 -9.53
CA GLU A 543 26.86 15.92 -9.37
C GLU A 543 28.13 15.06 -9.31
N GLU A 544 29.16 15.38 -10.11
CA GLU A 544 30.43 14.65 -10.11
C GLU A 544 31.13 14.74 -8.74
N LEU A 545 31.09 15.92 -8.11
CA LEU A 545 31.61 16.10 -6.74
C LEU A 545 30.84 15.25 -5.73
N LEU A 546 29.51 15.27 -5.79
CA LEU A 546 28.65 14.44 -4.91
C LEU A 546 28.90 12.95 -5.12
N ALA A 547 29.08 12.52 -6.37
CA ALA A 547 29.41 11.13 -6.72
C ALA A 547 30.77 10.71 -6.16
N LYS A 548 31.78 11.58 -6.24
CA LYS A 548 33.12 11.35 -5.68
C LYS A 548 33.05 11.21 -4.15
N ILE A 549 32.40 12.15 -3.47
CA ILE A 549 32.22 12.09 -2.03
C ILE A 549 31.51 10.77 -1.64
N ALA A 550 30.40 10.42 -2.33
CA ALA A 550 29.68 9.20 -2.08
C ALA A 550 30.55 7.94 -2.29
N ALA A 551 31.38 7.91 -3.32
CA ALA A 551 32.29 6.81 -3.60
C ALA A 551 33.29 6.58 -2.46
N ASP A 552 33.77 7.65 -1.84
CA ASP A 552 34.76 7.58 -0.77
C ASP A 552 34.17 7.15 0.57
N VAL A 553 32.92 7.56 0.86
CA VAL A 553 32.36 7.42 2.21
C VAL A 553 31.26 6.35 2.36
N ALA A 554 30.47 6.06 1.32
CA ALA A 554 29.21 5.34 1.47
C ALA A 554 29.36 3.88 1.99
N ALA A 555 30.39 3.17 1.56
CA ALA A 555 30.64 1.80 2.02
C ALA A 555 31.44 1.74 3.33
N ARG A 556 32.07 2.85 3.74
CA ARG A 556 33.03 2.89 4.84
C ARG A 556 32.39 3.03 6.20
N TYR A 557 31.31 3.85 6.31
CA TYR A 557 30.75 4.20 7.61
C TYR A 557 29.49 3.37 7.93
N PRO A 558 29.45 2.70 9.10
CA PRO A 558 28.27 1.93 9.52
C PRO A 558 27.14 2.83 10.05
N TYR A 559 27.47 3.96 10.68
CA TYR A 559 26.51 4.88 11.31
C TYR A 559 26.39 6.16 10.49
N TRP A 560 25.17 6.58 10.25
CA TRP A 560 24.89 7.77 9.46
C TRP A 560 23.89 8.67 10.19
N ALA A 561 24.03 9.98 9.96
CA ALA A 561 23.05 10.95 10.40
C ALA A 561 22.86 12.04 9.34
N VAL A 562 21.71 12.65 9.32
CA VAL A 562 21.44 13.86 8.53
C VAL A 562 20.88 14.92 9.46
N VAL A 563 21.55 16.07 9.53
CA VAL A 563 21.16 17.13 10.46
C VAL A 563 20.92 18.45 9.73
N GLY A 564 20.04 19.27 10.29
CA GLY A 564 19.72 20.59 9.75
C GLY A 564 18.98 21.42 10.78
N SER A 565 19.17 22.74 10.75
CA SER A 565 18.49 23.67 11.66
C SER A 565 17.55 24.61 10.88
N GLY A 566 16.49 25.10 11.53
CA GLY A 566 15.50 25.96 10.90
C GLY A 566 14.78 25.26 9.73
N HIS A 567 14.76 25.89 8.55
CA HIS A 567 14.15 25.33 7.34
C HIS A 567 14.86 24.07 6.86
N ASN A 568 16.16 23.93 7.11
CA ASN A 568 16.94 22.77 6.71
C ASN A 568 16.59 21.47 7.47
N ARG A 569 15.77 21.52 8.52
CA ARG A 569 15.21 20.31 9.16
C ARG A 569 14.35 19.51 8.19
N VAL A 570 13.65 20.19 7.27
CA VAL A 570 12.86 19.54 6.21
C VAL A 570 13.77 18.83 5.23
N ALA A 571 14.86 19.49 4.80
CA ALA A 571 15.86 18.87 3.94
C ALA A 571 16.47 17.62 4.61
N ALA A 572 16.89 17.74 5.88
CA ALA A 572 17.47 16.64 6.64
C ALA A 572 16.49 15.46 6.76
N ALA A 573 15.22 15.72 7.02
CA ALA A 573 14.19 14.68 7.12
C ALA A 573 13.97 13.94 5.80
N GLU A 574 13.91 14.66 4.67
CA GLU A 574 13.72 14.03 3.35
C GLU A 574 14.96 13.26 2.90
N ILE A 575 16.15 13.85 3.03
CA ILE A 575 17.42 13.18 2.71
C ILE A 575 17.57 11.90 3.54
N ARG A 576 17.25 11.95 4.83
CA ARG A 576 17.25 10.76 5.69
C ARG A 576 16.35 9.65 5.12
N ILE A 577 15.14 9.98 4.66
CA ILE A 577 14.24 8.99 4.04
C ILE A 577 14.92 8.37 2.83
N LYS A 578 15.43 9.17 1.89
CA LYS A 578 16.08 8.66 0.67
C LYS A 578 17.29 7.79 0.96
N LEU A 579 18.16 8.22 1.86
CA LEU A 579 19.31 7.42 2.27
C LEU A 579 18.91 6.10 2.92
N SER A 580 17.86 6.11 3.78
CA SER A 580 17.37 4.88 4.40
C SER A 580 16.77 3.92 3.38
N GLU A 581 15.96 4.43 2.44
CA GLU A 581 15.35 3.64 1.38
C GLU A 581 16.38 3.03 0.43
N LEU A 582 17.35 3.84 -0.04
CA LEU A 582 18.28 3.43 -1.08
C LEU A 582 19.51 2.69 -0.54
N CYS A 583 20.00 3.06 0.64
CA CYS A 583 21.23 2.50 1.21
C CYS A 583 20.97 1.46 2.30
N TYR A 584 19.72 1.19 2.69
CA TYR A 584 19.31 0.25 3.74
C TYR A 584 20.01 0.51 5.08
N LYS A 585 20.11 1.77 5.45
CA LYS A 585 20.74 2.22 6.68
C LYS A 585 19.71 2.74 7.66
N THR A 586 19.93 2.50 8.93
CA THR A 586 19.25 3.22 10.01
C THR A 586 19.94 4.57 10.18
N ILE A 587 19.22 5.67 9.97
CA ILE A 587 19.80 7.01 9.91
C ILE A 587 19.02 7.92 10.86
N SER A 588 19.70 8.58 11.78
CA SER A 588 19.10 9.60 12.64
C SER A 588 18.96 10.93 11.91
N THR A 589 18.01 11.76 12.38
CA THR A 589 17.86 13.15 11.91
C THR A 589 17.49 14.04 13.07
N ASP A 590 18.26 15.12 13.26
CA ASP A 590 18.14 16.04 14.38
C ASP A 590 18.46 17.48 13.94
N ALA A 591 18.29 18.46 14.86
CA ALA A 591 18.93 19.75 14.70
C ALA A 591 20.46 19.58 14.78
N VAL A 592 21.20 20.49 14.15
CA VAL A 592 22.68 20.40 14.13
C VAL A 592 23.25 20.36 15.54
N GLU A 593 22.74 21.19 16.44
CA GLU A 593 23.20 21.25 17.82
C GLU A 593 22.83 20.00 18.64
N ASP A 594 21.62 19.44 18.43
CA ASP A 594 21.12 18.31 19.22
C ASP A 594 21.97 17.06 18.99
N LYS A 595 22.54 16.88 17.79
CA LYS A 595 23.33 15.71 17.43
C LYS A 595 24.46 15.41 18.40
N LYS A 596 25.20 16.41 18.86
CA LYS A 596 26.30 16.26 19.81
C LYS A 596 25.86 15.84 21.23
N HIS A 597 24.59 16.11 21.58
CA HIS A 597 24.06 15.84 22.91
C HIS A 597 23.31 14.50 22.98
N ILE A 598 22.64 14.12 21.91
CA ILE A 598 21.71 12.98 21.87
C ILE A 598 22.36 11.72 21.31
N ASP A 599 23.16 11.86 20.27
CA ASP A 599 23.82 10.74 19.61
C ASP A 599 25.33 10.86 19.71
N LEU A 600 25.88 10.20 20.70
CA LEU A 600 27.32 10.16 20.98
C LEU A 600 28.06 9.08 20.20
N SER A 601 27.44 8.48 19.16
CA SER A 601 28.09 7.49 18.33
C SER A 601 29.33 8.10 17.67
N ALA A 602 30.48 7.49 17.92
CA ALA A 602 31.74 7.87 17.29
C ALA A 602 31.79 7.37 15.83
N GLU A 603 32.57 8.05 15.01
CA GLU A 603 32.84 7.65 13.62
C GLU A 603 31.60 7.61 12.71
N ALA A 604 30.57 8.42 12.99
CA ALA A 604 29.42 8.53 12.12
C ALA A 604 29.70 9.41 10.88
N LEU A 605 29.09 9.06 9.75
CA LEU A 605 28.96 9.96 8.61
C LEU A 605 27.80 10.92 8.87
N VAL A 606 28.07 12.23 8.89
CA VAL A 606 27.03 13.23 9.21
C VAL A 606 26.86 14.19 8.03
N LEU A 607 25.71 14.14 7.38
CA LEU A 607 25.35 15.12 6.36
C LEU A 607 24.70 16.33 7.03
N VAL A 608 25.30 17.51 6.88
CA VAL A 608 24.94 18.75 7.55
C VAL A 608 24.32 19.72 6.56
N CYS A 609 23.02 20.00 6.69
CA CYS A 609 22.28 20.92 5.81
C CYS A 609 22.24 22.32 6.45
N VAL A 610 22.98 23.28 5.90
CA VAL A 610 23.13 24.64 6.43
C VAL A 610 22.93 25.74 5.40
N ALA A 611 22.62 25.42 4.17
CA ALA A 611 22.40 26.41 3.11
C ALA A 611 21.23 27.36 3.44
N GLY A 612 21.42 28.66 3.16
CA GLY A 612 20.46 29.70 3.49
C GLY A 612 20.40 30.05 4.97
N ALA A 613 21.35 29.57 5.79
CA ALA A 613 21.40 29.91 7.21
C ALA A 613 21.63 31.42 7.40
N PRO A 614 20.92 32.06 8.35
CA PRO A 614 21.16 33.47 8.64
C PRO A 614 22.62 33.73 9.04
N PRO A 615 23.24 34.85 8.61
CA PRO A 615 24.66 35.13 8.89
C PRO A 615 25.03 35.05 10.38
N GLY A 616 24.11 35.41 11.30
CA GLY A 616 24.33 35.30 12.72
C GLY A 616 24.40 33.89 13.29
N GLN A 617 23.91 32.89 12.53
CA GLN A 617 23.98 31.46 12.92
C GLN A 617 25.15 30.72 12.29
N VAL A 618 25.76 31.24 11.22
CA VAL A 618 26.82 30.54 10.50
C VAL A 618 28.01 30.24 11.40
N SER A 619 28.44 31.21 12.25
CA SER A 619 29.56 31.01 13.17
C SER A 619 29.32 29.93 14.21
N ASP A 620 28.08 29.78 14.64
CA ASP A 620 27.71 28.73 15.60
C ASP A 620 27.68 27.37 14.93
N LEU A 621 27.11 27.30 13.70
CA LEU A 621 27.10 26.07 12.89
C LEU A 621 28.50 25.58 12.54
N VAL A 622 29.44 26.50 12.23
CA VAL A 622 30.87 26.15 12.01
C VAL A 622 31.46 25.47 13.24
N LYS A 623 31.23 26.02 14.47
CA LYS A 623 31.69 25.42 15.72
C LYS A 623 31.03 24.04 15.95
N GLU A 624 29.75 23.88 15.61
CA GLU A 624 29.09 22.59 15.74
C GLU A 624 29.74 21.54 14.82
N VAL A 625 30.10 21.90 13.58
CA VAL A 625 30.83 21.01 12.66
C VAL A 625 32.22 20.67 13.19
N GLU A 626 32.94 21.65 13.80
CA GLU A 626 34.21 21.40 14.50
C GLU A 626 34.06 20.37 15.62
N ILE A 627 32.99 20.49 16.42
CA ILE A 627 32.70 19.57 17.53
C ILE A 627 32.41 18.17 16.97
N LEU A 628 31.60 18.06 15.92
CA LEU A 628 31.31 16.77 15.26
C LEU A 628 32.61 16.11 14.78
N ALA A 629 33.49 16.85 14.11
CA ALA A 629 34.77 16.34 13.67
C ALA A 629 35.69 15.93 14.82
N ALA A 630 35.75 16.72 15.90
CA ALA A 630 36.50 16.41 17.10
C ALA A 630 36.03 15.14 17.83
N HIS A 631 34.76 14.76 17.69
CA HIS A 631 34.21 13.50 18.18
C HIS A 631 34.45 12.31 17.22
N GLY A 632 35.26 12.48 16.17
CA GLY A 632 35.59 11.43 15.22
C GLY A 632 34.51 11.19 14.14
N ASN A 633 33.49 12.04 14.05
CA ASN A 633 32.54 11.99 12.97
C ASN A 633 33.13 12.56 11.68
N THR A 634 32.57 12.19 10.56
CA THR A 634 32.93 12.71 9.23
C THR A 634 31.79 13.58 8.70
N PRO A 635 31.87 14.92 8.88
CA PRO A 635 30.83 15.81 8.40
C PRO A 635 30.96 16.08 6.89
N ILE A 636 29.85 16.00 6.16
CA ILE A 636 29.65 16.49 4.80
C ILE A 636 28.75 17.71 4.89
N VAL A 637 29.21 18.86 4.45
CA VAL A 637 28.48 20.13 4.61
C VAL A 637 27.85 20.55 3.29
N LEU A 638 26.53 20.77 3.29
CA LEU A 638 25.80 21.41 2.19
C LEU A 638 25.56 22.87 2.56
N CYS A 639 26.33 23.78 1.98
CA CYS A 639 26.31 25.21 2.30
C CYS A 639 26.03 26.08 1.07
N ASP A 640 25.96 27.39 1.24
CA ASP A 640 25.83 28.34 0.17
C ASP A 640 27.15 28.43 -0.63
N GLU A 641 27.05 28.46 -1.94
CA GLU A 641 28.20 28.64 -2.87
C GLU A 641 29.01 29.87 -2.46
N GLY A 642 30.36 29.75 -2.47
CA GLY A 642 31.30 30.79 -2.07
C GLY A 642 31.61 30.82 -0.57
N THR A 643 30.96 29.96 0.26
CA THR A 643 31.25 29.86 1.70
C THR A 643 32.03 28.59 2.07
N GLU A 644 32.43 27.77 1.12
CA GLU A 644 33.01 26.43 1.30
C GLU A 644 34.26 26.47 2.20
N GLN A 645 35.10 27.47 2.05
CA GLN A 645 36.34 27.61 2.82
C GLN A 645 36.12 27.95 4.31
N SER A 646 34.89 28.32 4.67
CA SER A 646 34.57 28.65 6.06
C SER A 646 34.31 27.41 6.93
N TRP A 647 34.19 26.24 6.34
CA TRP A 647 33.82 25.01 7.04
C TRP A 647 35.03 24.15 7.39
N PRO A 648 35.09 23.59 8.61
CA PRO A 648 36.24 22.83 9.12
C PRO A 648 36.23 21.36 8.63
N THR A 649 36.03 21.14 7.35
CA THR A 649 36.04 19.83 6.68
C THR A 649 36.35 20.00 5.18
N ASP A 650 36.99 19.00 4.58
CA ASP A 650 37.23 18.97 3.13
C ASP A 650 36.02 18.47 2.32
N LEU A 651 34.99 17.94 3.00
CA LEU A 651 33.78 17.40 2.38
C LEU A 651 32.68 18.47 2.38
N VAL A 652 32.86 19.48 1.51
CA VAL A 652 31.92 20.60 1.40
C VAL A 652 31.35 20.69 -0.01
N VAL A 653 30.07 20.93 -0.11
CA VAL A 653 29.35 21.13 -1.36
C VAL A 653 28.67 22.50 -1.32
N GLY A 654 29.14 23.42 -2.15
CA GLY A 654 28.52 24.72 -2.38
C GLY A 654 27.28 24.59 -3.25
N LEU A 655 26.16 25.12 -2.79
CA LEU A 655 24.87 25.08 -3.47
C LEU A 655 24.59 26.41 -4.16
N PRO A 656 24.00 26.42 -5.38
CA PRO A 656 23.67 27.65 -6.11
C PRO A 656 22.81 28.62 -5.28
N LEU A 657 23.27 29.87 -5.19
CA LEU A 657 22.65 30.90 -4.34
C LEU A 657 21.19 31.21 -4.73
N GLY A 658 20.35 31.42 -3.74
CA GLY A 658 18.93 31.69 -3.91
C GLY A 658 18.27 32.42 -2.76
N HIS A 659 16.94 32.33 -2.69
CA HIS A 659 16.19 32.88 -1.59
C HIS A 659 16.47 32.07 -0.30
N PRO A 660 16.95 32.69 0.80
CA PRO A 660 17.42 31.96 1.99
C PRO A 660 16.39 30.97 2.56
N GLU A 661 15.12 31.35 2.62
CA GLU A 661 14.03 30.50 3.13
C GLU A 661 13.70 29.30 2.18
N MET A 662 14.28 29.24 0.99
CA MET A 662 14.04 28.20 -0.02
C MET A 662 15.28 27.35 -0.30
N MET A 663 16.45 27.70 0.26
CA MET A 663 17.70 26.96 0.01
C MET A 663 17.63 25.50 0.45
N TRP A 664 16.81 25.18 1.42
CA TRP A 664 16.56 23.79 1.84
C TRP A 664 16.01 22.91 0.71
N ILE A 665 15.30 23.48 -0.28
CA ILE A 665 14.81 22.76 -1.47
C ILE A 665 16.00 22.29 -2.32
N VAL A 666 16.99 23.17 -2.50
CA VAL A 666 18.21 22.86 -3.25
C VAL A 666 19.09 21.88 -2.47
N ALA A 667 19.20 22.06 -1.14
CA ALA A 667 19.91 21.13 -0.26
C ALA A 667 19.31 19.72 -0.32
N THR A 668 17.97 19.61 -0.37
CA THR A 668 17.29 18.33 -0.57
C THR A 668 17.70 17.66 -1.87
N ALA A 669 17.80 18.42 -2.96
CA ALA A 669 18.19 17.88 -4.26
C ALA A 669 19.65 17.38 -4.27
N ALA A 670 20.57 18.11 -3.65
CA ALA A 670 21.93 17.64 -3.43
C ALA A 670 21.96 16.32 -2.64
N GLY A 671 21.14 16.23 -1.60
CA GLY A 671 20.99 15.00 -0.83
C GLY A 671 20.40 13.83 -1.64
N HIS A 672 19.47 14.07 -2.56
CA HIS A 672 18.95 13.02 -3.46
C HIS A 672 20.02 12.51 -4.42
N LEU A 673 20.83 13.41 -5.02
CA LEU A 673 21.96 13.02 -5.87
C LEU A 673 22.99 12.23 -5.07
N PHE A 674 23.36 12.71 -3.87
CA PHE A 674 24.26 11.98 -2.97
C PHE A 674 23.71 10.59 -2.64
N ALA A 675 22.43 10.47 -2.29
CA ALA A 675 21.79 9.19 -1.95
C ALA A 675 21.81 8.19 -3.12
N TYR A 676 21.55 8.68 -4.34
CA TYR A 676 21.66 7.86 -5.55
C TYR A 676 23.09 7.32 -5.76
N HIS A 677 24.10 8.17 -5.66
CA HIS A 677 25.51 7.75 -5.85
C HIS A 677 26.01 6.88 -4.69
N ALA A 678 25.56 7.15 -3.46
CA ALA A 678 25.87 6.30 -2.30
C ALA A 678 25.32 4.88 -2.48
N ALA A 679 24.06 4.76 -2.93
CA ALA A 679 23.46 3.47 -3.23
C ALA A 679 24.19 2.72 -4.33
N ARG A 680 24.60 3.41 -5.40
CA ARG A 680 25.42 2.85 -6.49
C ARG A 680 26.77 2.35 -5.99
N ARG A 681 27.44 3.12 -5.12
CA ARG A 681 28.74 2.71 -4.53
C ARG A 681 28.60 1.45 -3.68
N ILE A 682 27.52 1.38 -2.89
CA ILE A 682 27.24 0.21 -2.05
C ILE A 682 26.93 -1.01 -2.94
N ASP A 683 26.10 -0.88 -3.96
CA ASP A 683 25.79 -1.96 -4.89
C ASP A 683 27.01 -2.46 -5.66
N ALA A 684 27.95 -1.55 -6.00
CA ALA A 684 29.20 -1.90 -6.68
C ALA A 684 30.08 -2.87 -5.86
N VAL A 685 29.92 -2.96 -4.55
CA VAL A 685 30.59 -3.96 -3.70
C VAL A 685 30.09 -5.37 -4.00
N ALA A 686 28.85 -5.53 -4.43
CA ALA A 686 28.29 -6.82 -4.82
C ALA A 686 28.81 -7.34 -6.16
N GLU A 687 29.31 -6.48 -7.04
CA GLU A 687 29.67 -6.87 -8.41
C GLU A 687 30.75 -7.97 -8.48
N PRO A 688 31.89 -7.88 -7.76
CA PRO A 688 32.84 -8.96 -7.73
C PRO A 688 32.25 -10.30 -7.23
N LEU A 689 31.33 -10.22 -6.26
CA LEU A 689 30.67 -11.41 -5.72
C LEU A 689 29.68 -12.03 -6.73
N ARG A 690 28.95 -11.19 -7.51
CA ARG A 690 28.09 -11.64 -8.62
C ARG A 690 28.93 -12.34 -9.69
N VAL A 691 30.08 -11.78 -10.04
CA VAL A 691 31.02 -12.39 -10.98
C VAL A 691 31.53 -13.73 -10.47
N ALA A 692 31.86 -13.84 -9.16
CA ALA A 692 32.27 -15.09 -8.56
C ALA A 692 31.17 -16.14 -8.64
N LEU A 693 29.94 -15.79 -8.28
CA LEU A 693 28.80 -16.71 -8.35
C LEU A 693 28.50 -17.16 -9.78
N ALA A 694 28.48 -16.24 -10.74
CA ALA A 694 28.25 -16.58 -12.14
C ALA A 694 29.33 -17.54 -12.71
N ARG A 695 30.58 -17.33 -12.33
CA ARG A 695 31.69 -18.24 -12.70
C ARG A 695 31.56 -19.62 -12.04
N LEU A 696 31.08 -19.65 -10.79
CA LEU A 696 30.81 -20.90 -10.10
C LEU A 696 29.72 -21.72 -10.81
N GLU A 697 28.60 -21.08 -11.13
CA GLU A 697 27.50 -21.74 -11.82
C GLU A 697 27.94 -22.21 -13.21
N GLY A 698 28.65 -21.38 -13.97
CA GLY A 698 29.20 -21.79 -15.26
C GLY A 698 30.17 -22.98 -15.15
N ALA A 699 30.98 -23.04 -14.09
CA ALA A 699 31.86 -24.19 -13.89
C ALA A 699 31.07 -25.48 -13.57
N VAL A 700 30.00 -25.37 -12.79
CA VAL A 700 29.11 -26.51 -12.48
C VAL A 700 28.41 -27.01 -13.76
N ASP A 701 27.92 -26.12 -14.61
CA ASP A 701 27.30 -26.44 -15.89
C ASP A 701 28.26 -27.14 -16.85
N HIS A 702 29.58 -26.88 -16.70
CA HIS A 702 30.64 -27.54 -17.44
C HIS A 702 31.22 -28.80 -16.74
N GLY A 703 30.56 -29.29 -15.70
CA GLY A 703 30.87 -30.58 -15.05
C GLY A 703 31.74 -30.48 -13.80
N LEU A 704 31.87 -29.32 -13.16
CA LEU A 704 32.51 -29.22 -11.84
C LEU A 704 31.71 -30.04 -10.82
N GLU A 705 32.36 -30.98 -10.17
CA GLU A 705 31.77 -31.78 -9.08
C GLU A 705 31.50 -30.94 -7.85
N LEU A 706 30.39 -31.21 -7.14
CA LEU A 706 30.03 -30.50 -5.91
C LEU A 706 31.09 -30.61 -4.79
N SER A 707 31.85 -31.69 -4.80
CA SER A 707 32.96 -31.95 -3.85
C SER A 707 34.28 -31.33 -4.24
N ALA A 708 34.39 -30.76 -5.45
CA ALA A 708 35.61 -30.20 -5.98
C ALA A 708 36.08 -28.93 -5.23
N ALA A 709 37.37 -28.67 -5.24
CA ALA A 709 37.91 -27.40 -4.78
C ALA A 709 37.42 -26.25 -5.71
N LEU A 710 37.13 -25.09 -5.12
CA LEU A 710 36.66 -23.94 -5.86
C LEU A 710 37.72 -23.44 -6.87
N PRO A 711 37.36 -23.17 -8.11
CA PRO A 711 38.27 -22.61 -9.13
C PRO A 711 38.85 -21.27 -8.72
N ARG A 712 40.08 -21.00 -9.14
CA ARG A 712 40.77 -19.74 -8.85
C ARG A 712 39.95 -18.53 -9.35
N GLU A 713 39.32 -18.67 -10.50
CA GLU A 713 38.50 -17.63 -11.14
C GLU A 713 37.26 -17.23 -10.26
N VAL A 714 36.77 -18.14 -9.42
CA VAL A 714 35.73 -17.88 -8.42
C VAL A 714 36.31 -17.18 -7.20
N LEU A 715 37.51 -17.59 -6.74
CA LEU A 715 38.11 -17.09 -5.50
C LEU A 715 38.74 -15.68 -5.64
N VAL A 716 39.32 -15.32 -6.79
CA VAL A 716 39.99 -14.02 -6.96
C VAL A 716 39.06 -12.84 -6.65
N PRO A 717 37.83 -12.74 -7.19
CA PRO A 717 36.93 -11.64 -6.85
C PRO A 717 36.54 -11.61 -5.38
N VAL A 718 36.48 -12.77 -4.71
CA VAL A 718 36.20 -12.84 -3.28
C VAL A 718 37.39 -12.30 -2.45
N ILE A 719 38.61 -12.58 -2.89
CA ILE A 719 39.84 -12.06 -2.25
C ILE A 719 39.87 -10.53 -2.36
N ASP A 720 39.57 -9.96 -3.52
CA ASP A 720 39.53 -8.50 -3.71
C ASP A 720 38.57 -7.82 -2.72
N VAL A 721 37.37 -8.40 -2.51
CA VAL A 721 36.41 -7.89 -1.52
C VAL A 721 36.95 -8.03 -0.08
N LEU A 722 37.61 -9.13 0.25
CA LEU A 722 38.19 -9.32 1.58
C LEU A 722 39.35 -8.36 1.86
N GLU A 723 40.20 -8.06 0.87
CA GLU A 723 41.26 -7.06 0.99
C GLU A 723 40.71 -5.67 1.25
N ASP A 724 39.62 -5.28 0.55
CA ASP A 724 38.93 -4.01 0.81
C ASP A 724 38.30 -3.97 2.21
N ALA A 725 37.76 -5.09 2.67
CA ALA A 725 37.22 -5.21 4.02
C ALA A 725 38.34 -5.08 5.09
N ASP A 726 39.51 -5.72 4.87
CA ASP A 726 40.69 -5.63 5.77
C ASP A 726 41.22 -4.19 5.87
N ARG A 727 41.19 -3.45 4.76
CA ARG A 727 41.55 -2.01 4.73
C ARG A 727 40.52 -1.10 5.41
N GLY A 728 39.39 -1.66 5.87
CA GLY A 728 38.30 -0.91 6.50
C GLY A 728 37.38 -0.16 5.54
N HIS A 729 37.50 -0.37 4.23
CA HIS A 729 36.70 0.32 3.21
C HIS A 729 35.24 -0.15 3.17
N LEU A 730 34.94 -1.34 3.72
CA LEU A 730 33.63 -1.97 3.67
C LEU A 730 32.96 -2.12 5.05
N ARG A 731 33.47 -1.47 6.09
CA ARG A 731 32.95 -1.54 7.47
C ARG A 731 31.45 -1.18 7.56
N GLY A 732 30.98 -0.33 6.66
CA GLY A 732 29.61 0.16 6.65
C GLY A 732 28.61 -0.76 5.98
N VAL A 733 29.04 -1.76 5.20
CA VAL A 733 28.14 -2.56 4.34
C VAL A 733 28.31 -4.06 4.50
N LEU A 734 29.48 -4.52 4.89
CA LEU A 734 29.78 -5.95 5.04
C LEU A 734 29.84 -6.30 6.52
N THR A 735 28.95 -7.21 6.97
CA THR A 735 29.00 -7.68 8.36
C THR A 735 30.20 -8.59 8.61
N SER A 736 30.66 -8.64 9.86
CA SER A 736 31.77 -9.54 10.25
C SER A 736 31.45 -11.02 9.99
N GLU A 737 30.19 -11.41 10.13
CA GLU A 737 29.73 -12.78 9.86
C GLU A 737 29.86 -13.14 8.37
N THR A 738 29.46 -12.25 7.49
CA THR A 738 29.55 -12.44 6.04
C THR A 738 31.00 -12.39 5.57
N ALA A 739 31.81 -11.44 6.09
CA ALA A 739 33.26 -11.40 5.82
C ALA A 739 33.95 -12.70 6.25
N LEU A 740 33.61 -13.25 7.42
CA LEU A 740 34.12 -14.55 7.87
C LEU A 740 33.64 -15.69 6.96
N GLY A 741 32.39 -15.65 6.49
CA GLY A 741 31.87 -16.61 5.51
C GLY A 741 32.69 -16.61 4.22
N LEU A 742 32.94 -15.43 3.66
CA LEU A 742 33.77 -15.25 2.46
C LEU A 742 35.23 -15.73 2.71
N ALA A 743 35.81 -15.37 3.85
CA ALA A 743 37.15 -15.81 4.20
C ALA A 743 37.26 -17.33 4.28
N ARG A 744 36.23 -18.03 4.76
CA ARG A 744 36.21 -19.51 4.80
C ARG A 744 36.28 -20.12 3.40
N LEU A 745 35.66 -19.51 2.39
CA LEU A 745 35.74 -20.02 1.00
C LEU A 745 37.18 -19.97 0.48
N VAL A 746 37.94 -18.95 0.85
CA VAL A 746 39.35 -18.79 0.44
C VAL A 746 40.28 -19.70 1.23
N LEU A 747 39.99 -19.91 2.52
CA LEU A 747 40.85 -20.70 3.43
C LEU A 747 40.62 -22.22 3.34
N GLN A 748 39.49 -22.66 2.78
CA GLN A 748 39.13 -24.09 2.67
C GLN A 748 40.19 -24.95 1.96
N PRO A 749 40.81 -24.51 0.84
CA PRO A 749 41.86 -25.24 0.19
C PRO A 749 43.19 -25.33 1.00
N ALA A 750 43.40 -24.41 1.93
CA ALA A 750 44.66 -24.31 2.67
C ALA A 750 44.77 -25.27 3.88
N ARG A 751 43.74 -26.07 4.17
CA ARG A 751 43.73 -27.00 5.31
C ARG A 751 43.40 -28.43 4.88
N PRO A 752 44.33 -29.16 4.23
CA PRO A 752 44.13 -30.58 3.96
C PRO A 752 44.11 -31.35 5.28
N GLY A 753 43.02 -32.02 5.59
CA GLY A 753 42.87 -32.88 6.77
C GLY A 753 41.83 -32.49 7.80
N LEU A 754 41.19 -31.34 7.70
CA LEU A 754 39.99 -31.03 8.45
C LEU A 754 38.79 -31.39 7.58
N GLY A 755 38.14 -32.51 7.88
CA GLY A 755 36.92 -32.95 7.20
C GLY A 755 35.79 -31.93 7.38
N PRO A 756 34.74 -32.02 6.53
CA PRO A 756 33.57 -31.12 6.61
C PRO A 756 32.86 -31.12 7.96
N GLU A 757 33.10 -32.13 8.77
CA GLU A 757 32.55 -32.31 10.13
C GLU A 757 33.03 -31.27 11.16
N ALA A 758 34.16 -30.58 10.89
CA ALA A 758 34.68 -29.53 11.77
C ALA A 758 33.86 -28.22 11.73
N PHE A 759 32.90 -28.11 10.82
CA PHE A 759 32.07 -26.91 10.64
C PHE A 759 30.59 -27.34 10.62
N SER A 760 29.87 -27.06 11.68
CA SER A 760 28.47 -27.41 11.86
C SER A 760 27.53 -26.56 10.93
N PHE A 761 27.67 -26.70 9.60
CA PHE A 761 26.77 -26.09 8.64
C PHE A 761 26.06 -27.16 7.79
N GLN A 762 24.81 -26.92 7.42
CA GLN A 762 23.98 -27.84 6.67
C GLN A 762 24.50 -28.16 5.25
N ALA A 763 25.41 -27.39 4.70
CA ALA A 763 26.04 -27.65 3.39
C ALA A 763 27.30 -28.49 3.58
N THR A 764 27.31 -29.71 3.06
CA THR A 764 28.40 -30.67 3.15
C THR A 764 29.40 -30.54 2.00
N GLN A 765 29.11 -29.86 0.94
CA GLN A 765 29.88 -29.76 -0.31
C GLN A 765 30.45 -28.35 -0.50
N PRO A 766 31.73 -28.20 -0.95
CA PRO A 766 32.37 -26.90 -1.16
C PRO A 766 31.60 -25.98 -2.10
N VAL A 767 31.06 -26.51 -3.18
CA VAL A 767 30.28 -25.75 -4.18
C VAL A 767 28.98 -25.25 -3.58
N ASP A 768 28.24 -26.07 -2.84
CA ASP A 768 26.99 -25.67 -2.18
C ASP A 768 27.23 -24.63 -1.10
N LEU A 769 28.30 -24.77 -0.33
CA LEU A 769 28.71 -23.74 0.64
C LEU A 769 29.03 -22.43 -0.05
N ALA A 770 29.75 -22.47 -1.16
CA ALA A 770 30.08 -21.25 -1.92
C ALA A 770 28.81 -20.57 -2.46
N ARG A 771 27.86 -21.32 -3.01
CA ARG A 771 26.56 -20.77 -3.45
C ARG A 771 25.85 -20.04 -2.33
N VAL A 772 25.71 -20.67 -1.17
CA VAL A 772 25.02 -20.08 -0.02
C VAL A 772 25.73 -18.83 0.48
N VAL A 773 27.05 -18.87 0.64
CA VAL A 773 27.83 -17.74 1.15
C VAL A 773 27.85 -16.58 0.16
N LEU A 774 28.06 -16.84 -1.12
CA LEU A 774 28.06 -15.79 -2.16
C LEU A 774 26.67 -15.17 -2.31
N ALA A 775 25.61 -15.98 -2.38
CA ALA A 775 24.25 -15.48 -2.49
C ALA A 775 23.88 -14.59 -1.28
N ARG A 776 24.23 -15.03 -0.07
CA ARG A 776 24.02 -14.25 1.15
C ARG A 776 24.79 -12.93 1.13
N ALA A 777 26.05 -12.95 0.73
CA ALA A 777 26.87 -11.75 0.66
C ALA A 777 26.35 -10.76 -0.39
N ILE A 778 25.95 -11.25 -1.57
CA ILE A 778 25.33 -10.43 -2.61
C ILE A 778 24.04 -9.81 -2.10
N ASP A 779 23.20 -10.58 -1.42
CA ASP A 779 21.94 -10.09 -0.85
C ASP A 779 22.15 -8.99 0.21
N GLU A 780 23.21 -9.13 1.04
CA GLU A 780 23.55 -8.16 2.07
C GLU A 780 23.98 -6.80 1.49
N VAL A 781 24.84 -6.82 0.46
CA VAL A 781 25.40 -5.58 -0.13
C VAL A 781 24.74 -5.13 -1.42
N GLY A 782 23.89 -5.95 -2.03
CA GLY A 782 23.15 -5.57 -3.25
C GLY A 782 22.14 -4.47 -2.97
N ARG A 783 21.97 -3.53 -3.93
CA ARG A 783 21.01 -2.41 -3.80
C ARG A 783 20.20 -2.22 -5.07
N PRO A 784 18.90 -2.48 -5.01
CA PRO A 784 18.00 -2.15 -6.12
C PRO A 784 17.72 -0.64 -6.14
N ILE A 785 18.38 0.09 -7.02
CA ILE A 785 18.36 1.55 -7.05
C ILE A 785 17.00 2.10 -7.48
N ASP A 786 16.31 1.42 -8.40
CA ASP A 786 14.99 1.85 -8.88
C ASP A 786 13.83 1.35 -8.02
N SER A 787 14.12 0.60 -6.96
CA SER A 787 13.09 0.08 -6.06
C SER A 787 13.63 -0.16 -4.66
N VAL A 788 12.72 -0.16 -3.71
CA VAL A 788 12.99 -0.56 -2.34
C VAL A 788 12.90 -2.08 -2.23
N LYS A 789 13.94 -2.70 -1.66
CA LYS A 789 13.91 -4.13 -1.33
C LYS A 789 12.90 -4.38 -0.21
N HIS A 790 11.94 -5.28 -0.42
CA HIS A 790 11.08 -5.74 0.64
C HIS A 790 11.89 -6.61 1.62
N GLN A 791 11.98 -6.19 2.89
CA GLN A 791 12.91 -6.80 3.85
C GLN A 791 12.37 -8.05 4.53
N ALA A 792 11.05 -8.21 4.57
CA ALA A 792 10.45 -9.28 5.34
C ALA A 792 10.04 -10.43 4.43
N LYS A 793 10.37 -11.65 4.82
CA LYS A 793 9.62 -12.83 4.41
C LYS A 793 8.28 -12.72 5.11
N THR A 794 7.36 -11.98 4.51
CA THR A 794 6.11 -11.58 5.11
C THR A 794 5.28 -12.79 5.50
N VAL A 795 4.75 -12.78 6.71
CA VAL A 795 3.70 -13.72 7.15
C VAL A 795 2.39 -12.96 7.24
N THR A 796 2.38 -11.83 7.94
CA THR A 796 1.25 -10.88 7.96
C THR A 796 1.80 -9.51 8.38
N VAL A 797 1.75 -8.54 7.49
CA VAL A 797 2.05 -7.12 7.76
C VAL A 797 0.98 -6.23 7.15
N GLY A 798 -0.20 -6.80 6.88
CA GLY A 798 -1.33 -6.04 6.35
C GLY A 798 -1.60 -4.81 7.19
N THR A 799 -1.71 -3.67 6.53
CA THR A 799 -1.89 -2.35 7.15
C THR A 799 -3.31 -1.87 7.06
N SER A 800 -4.28 -2.74 6.75
CA SER A 800 -5.66 -2.28 6.81
C SER A 800 -5.94 -1.83 8.25
N ARG A 801 -6.09 -0.52 8.37
CA ARG A 801 -6.33 0.10 9.65
C ARG A 801 -7.81 0.10 9.89
N ASP A 802 -8.19 -0.49 11.02
CA ASP A 802 -9.54 -0.31 11.48
C ASP A 802 -9.84 1.17 11.69
N ASP A 803 -11.09 1.46 11.49
CA ASP A 803 -11.64 2.77 11.75
C ASP A 803 -11.36 3.18 13.20
N ALA A 804 -10.73 4.34 13.40
CA ALA A 804 -10.54 4.92 14.73
C ALA A 804 -11.87 5.05 15.51
N ASP A 805 -12.98 5.15 14.79
CA ASP A 805 -14.34 5.18 15.32
C ASP A 805 -14.77 3.92 16.09
N VAL A 806 -14.02 2.81 15.98
CA VAL A 806 -14.34 1.59 16.74
C VAL A 806 -14.33 1.84 18.24
N TYR A 807 -13.48 2.76 18.68
CA TYR A 807 -13.37 3.16 20.10
C TYR A 807 -14.14 4.44 20.44
N ASP A 808 -14.59 5.21 19.45
CA ASP A 808 -15.22 6.51 19.63
C ASP A 808 -16.75 6.42 19.52
N ASN A 809 -17.35 5.76 20.51
CA ASN A 809 -18.80 5.67 20.61
C ASN A 809 -19.25 5.50 22.07
N ASP A 810 -20.48 5.91 22.39
CA ASP A 810 -21.04 5.90 23.75
C ASP A 810 -21.04 4.54 24.40
N VAL A 811 -21.14 3.47 23.62
CA VAL A 811 -21.14 2.08 24.13
C VAL A 811 -19.76 1.74 24.68
N VAL A 812 -18.71 2.03 23.93
CA VAL A 812 -17.30 1.79 24.35
C VAL A 812 -16.94 2.66 25.54
N VAL A 813 -17.37 3.92 25.55
CA VAL A 813 -17.18 4.83 26.70
C VAL A 813 -17.82 4.24 27.96
N ALA A 814 -19.07 3.80 27.87
CA ALA A 814 -19.77 3.20 29.00
C ALA A 814 -19.13 1.88 29.47
N MET A 815 -18.62 1.07 28.57
CA MET A 815 -17.88 -0.16 28.88
C MET A 815 -16.58 0.16 29.63
N ARG A 816 -15.80 1.11 29.14
CA ARG A 816 -14.57 1.57 29.79
C ARG A 816 -14.83 2.11 31.22
N ASP A 817 -15.85 2.94 31.40
CA ASP A 817 -16.25 3.49 32.70
C ASP A 817 -16.72 2.40 33.68
N ALA A 818 -17.25 1.30 33.15
CA ALA A 818 -17.57 0.11 33.92
C ALA A 818 -16.37 -0.77 34.28
N GLY A 819 -15.17 -0.47 33.74
CA GLY A 819 -13.92 -1.17 34.04
C GLY A 819 -13.61 -2.31 33.07
N VAL A 820 -14.23 -2.33 31.89
CA VAL A 820 -13.88 -3.28 30.81
C VAL A 820 -12.50 -2.91 30.27
N ASP A 821 -11.63 -3.89 30.17
CA ASP A 821 -10.32 -3.73 29.53
C ASP A 821 -10.49 -3.84 28.01
N LEU A 822 -10.48 -2.68 27.35
CA LEU A 822 -10.69 -2.61 25.89
C LEU A 822 -9.62 -3.37 25.09
N HIS A 823 -8.43 -3.58 25.65
CA HIS A 823 -7.36 -4.35 24.99
C HIS A 823 -7.66 -5.86 24.94
N ARG A 824 -8.61 -6.33 25.71
CA ARG A 824 -9.09 -7.72 25.71
C ARG A 824 -10.31 -7.95 24.82
N LEU A 825 -10.79 -6.89 24.15
CA LEU A 825 -11.82 -7.01 23.12
C LEU A 825 -11.14 -7.25 21.79
N THR A 826 -11.55 -8.33 21.12
CA THR A 826 -11.06 -8.60 19.78
C THR A 826 -11.66 -7.59 18.79
N LEU A 827 -10.93 -7.31 17.73
CA LEU A 827 -11.36 -6.37 16.70
C LEU A 827 -12.71 -6.74 16.05
N PRO A 828 -13.01 -8.02 15.74
CA PRO A 828 -14.34 -8.39 15.28
C PRO A 828 -15.44 -8.01 16.29
N VAL A 829 -15.20 -8.20 17.58
CA VAL A 829 -16.16 -7.80 18.63
C VAL A 829 -16.37 -6.29 18.64
N LEU A 830 -15.30 -5.50 18.54
CA LEU A 830 -15.38 -4.04 18.49
C LEU A 830 -16.11 -3.53 17.25
N ARG A 831 -15.93 -4.17 16.10
CA ARG A 831 -16.69 -3.86 14.86
C ARG A 831 -18.19 -4.08 15.05
N VAL A 832 -18.58 -5.19 15.70
CA VAL A 832 -19.99 -5.42 16.04
C VAL A 832 -20.50 -4.34 16.99
N VAL A 833 -19.76 -4.03 18.05
CA VAL A 833 -20.12 -2.96 19.01
C VAL A 833 -20.35 -1.63 18.28
N ARG A 834 -19.44 -1.25 17.36
CA ARG A 834 -19.58 -0.04 16.55
C ARG A 834 -20.83 -0.05 15.67
N ALA A 835 -21.08 -1.15 14.97
CA ALA A 835 -22.27 -1.26 14.13
C ALA A 835 -23.55 -1.16 14.95
N GLN A 836 -23.58 -1.79 16.13
CA GLN A 836 -24.71 -1.70 17.05
C GLN A 836 -24.86 -0.30 17.67
N ALA A 837 -23.75 0.42 17.91
CA ALA A 837 -23.79 1.79 18.47
C ALA A 837 -24.59 2.77 17.59
N ARG A 838 -24.65 2.54 16.27
CA ARG A 838 -25.40 3.40 15.34
C ARG A 838 -26.94 3.32 15.51
N VAL A 839 -27.43 2.20 16.02
CA VAL A 839 -28.87 1.98 16.28
C VAL A 839 -29.23 2.23 17.74
N ILE A 840 -28.25 2.42 18.63
CA ILE A 840 -28.42 2.71 20.04
C ILE A 840 -28.57 4.21 20.25
N LYS A 841 -29.72 4.60 20.87
CA LYS A 841 -30.01 5.99 21.22
C LYS A 841 -29.24 6.45 22.45
N ARG A 842 -29.12 5.56 23.45
CA ARG A 842 -28.37 5.83 24.67
C ARG A 842 -28.05 4.54 25.43
N VAL A 843 -26.94 4.57 26.17
CA VAL A 843 -26.61 3.55 27.16
C VAL A 843 -27.23 3.95 28.50
N THR A 844 -27.99 3.02 29.13
CA THR A 844 -28.66 3.25 30.40
C THR A 844 -27.90 2.69 31.59
N GLY A 845 -27.04 1.70 31.39
CA GLY A 845 -26.22 1.11 32.44
C GLY A 845 -25.38 -0.05 31.92
N VAL A 846 -24.49 -0.55 32.76
CA VAL A 846 -23.63 -1.70 32.42
C VAL A 846 -23.58 -2.67 33.56
N THR A 847 -23.64 -3.97 33.28
CA THR A 847 -23.33 -5.05 34.21
C THR A 847 -22.11 -5.83 33.71
N TYR A 848 -21.04 -5.80 34.45
CA TYR A 848 -19.79 -6.46 34.12
C TYR A 848 -19.63 -7.74 34.95
N TYR A 849 -19.38 -8.87 34.25
CA TYR A 849 -19.30 -10.21 34.83
C TYR A 849 -17.89 -10.78 34.61
N ARG A 850 -17.35 -11.42 35.62
CA ARG A 850 -16.21 -12.34 35.50
C ARG A 850 -16.72 -13.74 35.18
N VAL A 851 -16.05 -14.42 34.25
CA VAL A 851 -16.28 -15.82 33.92
C VAL A 851 -15.31 -16.69 34.73
N GLY A 852 -15.81 -17.76 35.36
CA GLY A 852 -14.97 -18.66 36.17
C GLY A 852 -13.89 -19.33 35.34
N GLY A 853 -12.70 -19.51 35.97
CA GLY A 853 -11.54 -20.21 35.35
C GLY A 853 -11.76 -21.73 35.27
N ALA A 854 -10.67 -22.48 35.06
CA ALA A 854 -10.70 -23.94 34.81
C ALA A 854 -11.38 -24.76 35.94
N GLU A 855 -11.27 -24.29 37.18
CA GLU A 855 -11.91 -24.97 38.36
C GLU A 855 -13.41 -24.63 38.51
N GLU A 856 -13.84 -23.46 37.97
CA GLU A 856 -15.23 -22.98 38.00
C GLU A 856 -15.83 -22.83 36.59
N ALA A 857 -15.39 -23.66 35.66
CA ALA A 857 -15.81 -23.58 34.27
C ALA A 857 -17.34 -23.54 34.12
N GLY A 858 -17.83 -22.54 33.38
CA GLY A 858 -19.27 -22.38 33.18
C GLY A 858 -20.00 -21.58 34.27
N THR A 859 -19.29 -20.88 35.16
CA THR A 859 -19.88 -19.95 36.14
C THR A 859 -19.61 -18.49 35.81
N ILE A 860 -20.50 -17.59 36.26
CA ILE A 860 -20.33 -16.12 36.15
C ILE A 860 -20.60 -15.47 37.52
N ARG A 861 -19.84 -14.38 37.79
CA ARG A 861 -20.06 -13.55 38.97
C ARG A 861 -20.05 -12.08 38.57
N VAL A 862 -20.93 -11.26 39.12
CA VAL A 862 -20.94 -9.81 38.92
C VAL A 862 -19.69 -9.19 39.54
N VAL A 863 -18.99 -8.39 38.75
CA VAL A 863 -17.82 -7.58 39.16
C VAL A 863 -18.27 -6.16 39.45
N ARG A 864 -19.06 -5.57 38.57
CA ARG A 864 -19.49 -4.16 38.67
C ARG A 864 -20.86 -3.95 38.00
N LYS A 865 -21.63 -3.01 38.54
CA LYS A 865 -22.87 -2.50 37.94
C LYS A 865 -22.83 -0.97 37.92
N THR A 866 -23.27 -0.37 36.81
CA THR A 866 -23.35 1.10 36.68
C THR A 866 -24.71 1.52 36.14
N GLY A 867 -25.05 2.81 36.28
CA GLY A 867 -26.30 3.36 35.79
C GLY A 867 -27.57 2.62 36.29
N SER A 868 -28.55 2.42 35.42
CA SER A 868 -29.79 1.72 35.72
C SER A 868 -29.60 0.25 36.19
N ALA A 869 -28.43 -0.32 35.90
CA ALA A 869 -28.14 -1.69 36.35
C ALA A 869 -27.75 -1.77 37.83
N ALA A 870 -27.35 -0.67 38.45
CA ALA A 870 -26.88 -0.67 39.85
C ALA A 870 -27.93 -1.19 40.85
N GLY A 871 -29.21 -0.86 40.61
CA GLY A 871 -30.33 -1.31 41.46
C GLY A 871 -30.92 -2.68 41.10
N LEU A 872 -30.38 -3.37 40.07
CA LEU A 872 -30.95 -4.64 39.62
C LEU A 872 -30.34 -5.82 40.39
N ALA A 873 -31.18 -6.67 40.96
CA ALA A 873 -30.74 -7.93 41.52
C ALA A 873 -30.33 -8.90 40.37
N SER A 874 -29.22 -9.57 40.53
CA SER A 874 -28.75 -10.59 39.58
C SER A 874 -28.49 -11.89 40.34
N ARG A 875 -28.93 -13.01 39.78
CA ARG A 875 -28.57 -14.34 40.30
C ARG A 875 -27.05 -14.57 40.36
N ALA A 876 -26.28 -13.82 39.56
CA ALA A 876 -24.82 -13.89 39.54
C ALA A 876 -24.14 -12.96 40.54
N ASP A 877 -24.87 -12.24 41.41
CA ASP A 877 -24.27 -11.41 42.46
C ASP A 877 -23.39 -12.24 43.41
N HIS A 878 -23.79 -13.50 43.68
CA HIS A 878 -23.06 -14.45 44.51
C HIS A 878 -22.45 -15.64 43.73
N GLY A 879 -22.43 -15.54 42.37
CA GLY A 879 -22.00 -16.62 41.48
C GLY A 879 -23.19 -17.47 41.01
N ALA A 880 -23.22 -17.76 39.70
CA ALA A 880 -24.24 -18.55 39.04
C ALA A 880 -23.71 -19.27 37.81
N PRO A 881 -24.32 -20.38 37.36
CA PRO A 881 -23.96 -20.99 36.09
C PRO A 881 -24.15 -20.05 34.90
N LEU A 882 -23.24 -20.09 33.97
CA LEU A 882 -23.32 -19.39 32.67
C LEU A 882 -24.35 -20.14 31.80
N MET A 883 -25.49 -19.52 31.52
CA MET A 883 -26.62 -20.18 30.85
C MET A 883 -27.29 -19.22 29.83
N GLY A 884 -28.09 -19.80 28.92
CA GLY A 884 -28.97 -19.07 28.03
C GLY A 884 -28.19 -18.19 27.00
N SER A 885 -28.69 -16.98 26.74
CA SER A 885 -28.11 -16.06 25.75
C SER A 885 -26.67 -15.66 26.06
N LYS A 886 -26.32 -15.51 27.35
CA LYS A 886 -24.94 -15.20 27.76
C LYS A 886 -23.99 -16.35 27.42
N ARG A 887 -24.41 -17.61 27.58
CA ARG A 887 -23.63 -18.78 27.18
C ARG A 887 -23.44 -18.83 25.67
N ARG A 888 -24.51 -18.59 24.90
CA ARG A 888 -24.40 -18.55 23.42
C ARG A 888 -23.42 -17.46 22.92
N VAL A 889 -23.45 -16.25 23.50
CA VAL A 889 -22.48 -15.19 23.16
C VAL A 889 -21.07 -15.62 23.54
N ALA A 890 -20.89 -16.28 24.66
CA ALA A 890 -19.61 -16.83 25.11
C ALA A 890 -19.06 -17.89 24.15
N GLU A 891 -19.91 -18.79 23.65
CA GLU A 891 -19.54 -19.84 22.68
C GLU A 891 -19.25 -19.30 21.29
N LEU A 892 -19.96 -18.25 20.85
CA LEU A 892 -19.79 -17.62 19.53
C LEU A 892 -18.66 -16.60 19.49
N HIS A 893 -18.13 -16.18 20.63
CA HIS A 893 -17.09 -15.17 20.75
C HIS A 893 -17.38 -13.84 20.02
N THR A 894 -18.66 -13.49 19.83
CA THR A 894 -19.12 -12.28 19.16
C THR A 894 -20.13 -11.50 19.97
N ALA A 895 -20.14 -10.18 19.88
CA ALA A 895 -21.14 -9.36 20.56
C ALA A 895 -22.52 -9.52 19.92
N ARG A 896 -23.60 -9.48 20.75
CA ARG A 896 -24.97 -9.58 20.25
C ARG A 896 -25.93 -8.69 21.02
N LEU A 897 -26.85 -8.08 20.26
CA LEU A 897 -28.01 -7.38 20.80
C LEU A 897 -29.10 -8.40 21.12
N LEU A 898 -29.67 -8.32 22.33
CA LEU A 898 -30.59 -9.29 22.84
C LEU A 898 -31.69 -8.61 23.66
N ARG A 899 -32.89 -9.25 23.75
CA ARG A 899 -33.97 -8.82 24.64
C ARG A 899 -34.02 -9.74 25.87
N GLY A 900 -34.06 -9.14 27.05
CA GLY A 900 -34.22 -9.86 28.31
C GLY A 900 -35.59 -10.58 28.39
N ARG A 901 -35.56 -11.87 28.71
CA ARG A 901 -36.79 -12.70 28.73
C ARG A 901 -37.74 -12.32 29.87
N SER A 902 -37.22 -11.84 31.00
CA SER A 902 -37.99 -11.56 32.20
C SER A 902 -38.49 -10.12 32.31
N ASP A 903 -37.75 -9.18 31.74
CA ASP A 903 -37.96 -7.74 31.90
C ASP A 903 -38.11 -6.98 30.61
N GLY A 904 -37.94 -7.66 29.43
CA GLY A 904 -38.08 -7.08 28.12
C GLY A 904 -36.98 -6.07 27.72
N ARG A 905 -35.98 -5.82 28.58
CA ARG A 905 -34.91 -4.83 28.32
C ARG A 905 -34.01 -5.26 27.19
N VAL A 906 -33.62 -4.28 26.39
CA VAL A 906 -32.62 -4.50 25.33
C VAL A 906 -31.23 -4.37 25.91
N VAL A 907 -30.38 -5.35 25.64
CA VAL A 907 -28.98 -5.39 26.08
C VAL A 907 -28.06 -5.82 24.97
N LEU A 908 -26.90 -5.18 24.89
CA LEU A 908 -25.79 -5.64 24.07
C LEU A 908 -24.84 -6.45 24.97
N VAL A 909 -24.65 -7.73 24.66
CA VAL A 909 -23.74 -8.63 25.39
C VAL A 909 -22.44 -8.73 24.62
N VAL A 910 -21.32 -8.35 25.26
CA VAL A 910 -19.99 -8.27 24.69
C VAL A 910 -19.04 -9.21 25.41
N PRO A 911 -18.42 -10.18 24.71
CA PRO A 911 -17.43 -11.09 25.32
C PRO A 911 -16.05 -10.45 25.35
N GLU A 912 -15.33 -10.63 26.46
CA GLU A 912 -13.95 -10.22 26.66
C GLU A 912 -13.06 -11.47 26.77
N GLN A 913 -11.94 -11.48 26.07
CA GLN A 913 -11.06 -12.63 25.97
C GLN A 913 -9.67 -12.33 26.56
N ASP A 914 -9.07 -13.34 27.18
CA ASP A 914 -7.68 -13.34 27.57
C ASP A 914 -7.00 -14.59 27.01
N CYS A 915 -5.97 -14.41 26.18
CA CYS A 915 -5.25 -15.49 25.50
C CYS A 915 -6.21 -16.49 24.79
N ASN A 916 -7.15 -15.98 23.99
CA ASN A 916 -8.19 -16.74 23.28
C ASN A 916 -9.18 -17.51 24.21
N ARG A 917 -9.23 -17.18 25.48
CA ARG A 917 -10.21 -17.75 26.44
C ARG A 917 -11.12 -16.64 26.94
N LEU A 918 -12.40 -16.96 27.03
CA LEU A 918 -13.38 -16.05 27.61
C LEU A 918 -13.02 -15.76 29.08
N SER A 919 -12.77 -14.49 29.40
CA SER A 919 -12.45 -14.05 30.76
C SER A 919 -13.58 -13.30 31.43
N HIS A 920 -14.31 -12.48 30.69
CA HIS A 920 -15.41 -11.65 31.19
C HIS A 920 -16.53 -11.51 30.15
N LEU A 921 -17.69 -11.07 30.62
CA LEU A 921 -18.82 -10.66 29.80
C LEU A 921 -19.29 -9.28 30.23
N CYS A 922 -19.37 -8.37 29.31
CA CYS A 922 -19.97 -7.06 29.52
C CYS A 922 -21.40 -7.05 28.97
N VAL A 923 -22.38 -6.68 29.78
CA VAL A 923 -23.80 -6.53 29.41
C VAL A 923 -24.13 -5.04 29.47
N VAL A 924 -24.23 -4.39 28.31
CA VAL A 924 -24.59 -2.99 28.18
C VAL A 924 -26.10 -2.89 28.03
N HIS A 925 -26.77 -2.20 28.93
CA HIS A 925 -28.19 -1.91 28.87
C HIS A 925 -28.44 -0.69 28.00
N VAL A 926 -29.27 -0.85 26.97
CA VAL A 926 -29.43 0.18 25.92
C VAL A 926 -30.88 0.50 25.62
N GLU A 927 -31.13 1.68 25.16
CA GLU A 927 -32.35 2.08 24.44
C GLU A 927 -32.01 2.31 22.99
N LEU A 928 -32.83 1.73 22.09
CA LEU A 928 -32.67 1.90 20.65
C LEU A 928 -33.37 3.18 20.19
N HIS A 929 -32.97 3.70 19.07
CA HIS A 929 -33.77 4.69 18.34
C HIS A 929 -35.11 4.06 17.92
N GLU A 930 -36.16 4.85 17.88
CA GLU A 930 -37.47 4.37 17.44
C GLU A 930 -37.43 3.89 15.97
N ARG A 931 -36.73 4.65 15.11
CA ARG A 931 -36.45 4.30 13.72
C ARG A 931 -35.00 4.65 13.40
N CYS A 932 -34.40 3.87 12.51
CA CYS A 932 -33.04 4.10 12.03
C CYS A 932 -33.00 4.13 10.52
N ALA A 933 -31.95 4.73 9.97
CA ALA A 933 -31.69 4.66 8.53
C ALA A 933 -31.49 3.18 8.10
N PRO A 934 -32.03 2.75 6.96
CA PRO A 934 -31.92 1.36 6.49
C PRO A 934 -30.46 0.84 6.48
N ARG A 935 -29.49 1.67 6.08
CA ARG A 935 -28.06 1.34 6.08
C ARG A 935 -27.52 0.98 7.47
N ASP A 936 -28.01 1.65 8.53
CA ASP A 936 -27.54 1.41 9.90
C ASP A 936 -28.16 0.12 10.47
N LEU A 937 -29.41 -0.17 10.10
CA LEU A 937 -30.08 -1.42 10.45
C LEU A 937 -29.41 -2.62 9.76
N VAL A 938 -29.12 -2.51 8.47
CA VAL A 938 -28.39 -3.55 7.72
C VAL A 938 -26.99 -3.77 8.30
N ALA A 939 -26.24 -2.70 8.55
CA ALA A 939 -24.90 -2.81 9.17
C ALA A 939 -24.96 -3.49 10.55
N ALA A 940 -25.95 -3.17 11.37
CA ALA A 940 -26.13 -3.80 12.67
C ALA A 940 -26.47 -5.30 12.56
N MET A 941 -27.32 -5.71 11.62
CA MET A 941 -27.67 -7.11 11.39
C MET A 941 -26.50 -7.92 10.82
N ASP A 942 -25.86 -7.42 9.76
CA ASP A 942 -24.74 -8.09 9.10
C ASP A 942 -23.52 -8.26 10.02
N SER A 943 -23.27 -7.29 10.91
CA SER A 943 -22.16 -7.37 11.85
C SER A 943 -22.33 -8.47 12.92
N ALA A 944 -23.57 -8.85 13.23
CA ALA A 944 -23.89 -9.76 14.32
C ALA A 944 -24.25 -11.19 13.87
N GLY A 945 -24.34 -11.47 12.55
CA GLY A 945 -24.69 -12.79 12.02
C GLY A 945 -25.61 -12.72 10.79
N ASP A 946 -26.28 -13.81 10.48
CA ASP A 946 -27.00 -14.02 9.21
C ASP A 946 -28.43 -13.43 9.17
N ARG A 947 -28.82 -12.63 10.17
CA ARG A 947 -30.19 -12.15 10.33
C ARG A 947 -30.72 -11.43 9.08
N MET A 948 -29.89 -10.63 8.41
CA MET A 948 -30.29 -9.94 7.18
C MET A 948 -30.59 -10.94 6.06
N ALA A 949 -29.73 -11.95 5.90
CA ALA A 949 -29.92 -13.00 4.91
C ALA A 949 -31.18 -13.84 5.21
N GLU A 950 -31.47 -14.15 6.47
CA GLU A 950 -32.68 -14.84 6.91
C GLU A 950 -33.94 -14.03 6.58
N ILE A 951 -33.92 -12.70 6.80
CA ILE A 951 -35.06 -11.81 6.46
C ILE A 951 -35.26 -11.78 4.95
N VAL A 952 -34.19 -11.61 4.16
CA VAL A 952 -34.28 -11.61 2.69
C VAL A 952 -34.85 -12.92 2.19
N ALA A 953 -34.36 -14.05 2.67
CA ALA A 953 -34.85 -15.37 2.30
C ALA A 953 -36.36 -15.51 2.60
N ALA A 954 -36.78 -15.16 3.82
CA ALA A 954 -38.17 -15.29 4.23
C ALA A 954 -39.13 -14.34 3.46
N VAL A 955 -38.72 -13.13 3.12
CA VAL A 955 -39.52 -12.20 2.33
C VAL A 955 -39.62 -12.68 0.89
N THR A 956 -38.53 -13.15 0.28
CA THR A 956 -38.48 -13.56 -1.11
C THR A 956 -39.20 -14.89 -1.37
N GLU A 957 -39.59 -15.65 -0.35
CA GLU A 957 -40.52 -16.77 -0.49
C GLU A 957 -41.91 -16.34 -1.00
N THR A 958 -42.32 -15.10 -0.72
CA THR A 958 -43.66 -14.60 -1.03
C THR A 958 -43.69 -13.41 -1.97
N VAL A 959 -42.60 -12.66 -2.09
CA VAL A 959 -42.47 -11.44 -2.91
C VAL A 959 -41.21 -11.55 -3.81
N PRO A 960 -41.29 -11.21 -5.10
CA PRO A 960 -40.16 -11.47 -6.03
C PRO A 960 -38.88 -10.66 -5.77
N SER A 961 -38.95 -9.61 -4.94
CA SER A 961 -37.77 -8.79 -4.60
C SER A 961 -37.89 -8.18 -3.20
N PHE A 962 -36.77 -8.01 -2.54
CA PHE A 962 -36.69 -7.33 -1.25
C PHE A 962 -36.00 -5.96 -1.41
N GLU A 963 -36.65 -4.92 -0.87
CA GLU A 963 -36.09 -3.56 -0.84
C GLU A 963 -35.64 -3.19 0.58
N PRO A 964 -34.30 -3.07 0.84
CA PRO A 964 -33.77 -2.70 2.16
C PRO A 964 -34.30 -1.37 2.71
N ALA A 965 -34.73 -0.45 1.83
CA ALA A 965 -35.31 0.83 2.24
C ALA A 965 -36.54 0.67 3.17
N ARG A 966 -37.32 -0.39 3.01
CA ARG A 966 -38.50 -0.69 3.81
C ARG A 966 -38.20 -0.98 5.28
N LEU A 967 -36.98 -1.40 5.62
CA LEU A 967 -36.57 -1.59 7.00
C LEU A 967 -36.68 -0.31 7.84
N GLY A 968 -36.41 0.85 7.22
CA GLY A 968 -36.49 2.15 7.89
C GLY A 968 -37.93 2.61 8.24
N GLU A 969 -38.96 1.94 7.71
CA GLU A 969 -40.35 2.23 7.98
C GLU A 969 -40.85 1.54 9.27
N LEU A 970 -40.12 0.54 9.73
CA LEU A 970 -40.44 -0.25 10.92
C LEU A 970 -39.66 0.24 12.16
N PRO A 971 -40.17 -0.02 13.38
CA PRO A 971 -39.39 0.22 14.59
C PRO A 971 -38.07 -0.56 14.59
N ALA A 972 -36.97 0.11 14.90
CA ALA A 972 -35.63 -0.49 14.88
C ALA A 972 -35.54 -1.73 15.79
N GLU A 973 -36.24 -1.72 16.94
CA GLU A 973 -36.27 -2.83 17.84
C GLU A 973 -36.94 -4.08 17.22
N ASP A 974 -37.99 -3.88 16.43
CA ASP A 974 -38.68 -4.97 15.73
C ASP A 974 -37.78 -5.55 14.63
N VAL A 975 -37.13 -4.69 13.84
CA VAL A 975 -36.21 -5.13 12.78
C VAL A 975 -35.06 -5.96 13.34
N LEU A 976 -34.49 -5.55 14.47
CA LEU A 976 -33.31 -6.17 15.05
C LEU A 976 -33.61 -7.40 15.94
N LEU A 977 -34.80 -7.50 16.57
CA LEU A 977 -35.07 -8.46 17.65
C LEU A 977 -36.36 -9.29 17.50
N ALA A 978 -37.30 -8.93 16.61
CA ALA A 978 -38.50 -9.71 16.38
C ALA A 978 -38.19 -11.03 15.63
N PRO A 979 -39.06 -12.06 15.69
CA PRO A 979 -38.93 -13.26 14.86
C PRO A 979 -38.89 -12.93 13.37
N VAL A 980 -38.06 -13.63 12.60
CA VAL A 980 -37.87 -13.37 11.18
C VAL A 980 -39.15 -13.54 10.38
N GLU A 981 -39.93 -14.58 10.71
CA GLU A 981 -41.19 -14.87 10.02
C GLU A 981 -42.21 -13.74 10.21
N TRP A 982 -42.32 -13.22 11.42
CA TRP A 982 -43.22 -12.10 11.74
C TRP A 982 -42.81 -10.81 11.01
N LEU A 983 -41.50 -10.60 10.91
CA LEU A 983 -40.96 -9.43 10.19
C LEU A 983 -41.17 -9.57 8.69
N ALA A 984 -40.94 -10.76 8.12
CA ALA A 984 -41.14 -11.07 6.71
C ALA A 984 -42.59 -10.86 6.28
N GLU A 985 -43.57 -11.30 7.06
CA GLU A 985 -45.00 -11.05 6.81
C GLU A 985 -45.32 -9.56 6.68
N ARG A 986 -44.74 -8.70 7.54
CA ARG A 986 -44.97 -7.25 7.51
C ARG A 986 -44.23 -6.56 6.33
N LEU A 987 -43.05 -7.03 5.99
CA LEU A 987 -42.30 -6.53 4.86
C LEU A 987 -42.88 -6.99 3.51
N ALA A 988 -43.57 -8.13 3.47
CA ALA A 988 -44.27 -8.63 2.30
C ALA A 988 -45.64 -7.97 2.11
N ALA A 989 -46.34 -7.60 3.19
CA ALA A 989 -47.72 -7.08 3.15
C ALA A 989 -47.88 -5.61 2.71
N GLY A 990 -46.82 -4.87 2.54
CA GLY A 990 -46.80 -3.46 2.10
C GLY A 990 -46.03 -3.31 0.81
#